data_ce4016d8ac97dbd4da35a6e64647ddaa
#
_entry.id   ce4016d8ac97dbd4da35a6e64647ddaa
#
_cell.length_a   1.000
_cell.length_b   1.000
_cell.length_c   1.000
_cell.angle_alpha   90.00
_cell.angle_beta   90.00
_cell.angle_gamma   90.00
#
_symmetry.space_group_name_H-M   'P 1'
#
loop_
_entity.id
_entity.type
_entity.pdbx_description
1 polymer ?
#
loop_
_entity_poly.entity_id
_entity_poly.type
_entity_poly.pdbx_seq_one_letter_code
_entity_poly.pdbx_strand_id
1 'polypeptide(L)'
;VNQQPHILSPKEAFKACFSAVAAYLGRPSAETVLFAGVPLSDTRVEVDEIRNLAERIGLEARSFGHRDFLRGRIDLPAIVFRVSQLPVALLAEEEGGDYFTAPQEDGRTAISRSELAASYISGGVSFSITYANATEAMSVGSAPKIERRHWLTGTMGGFWRTYSKVVLSAMFINLLAIASPIFTMNVYDRILPNKAISTLWVLAIGIGAVIVFDLLLKTARASLIDYAGRKADLRISYMLFEKVLNSSLSARPGSTGEYANRITQYEFVREFFTSNTISVFIDTAFVFVFLLVIYAIGGWLVIIPAVAFLASVAVGLVTQRRIGKRVAASMNEASQRQSLLVESISTLETIKSLRAEAYLLRKWGEHSKNAANTSEKIKQLSAAAGNITQAIQQLVTVALVVAGAYAFSEGHVSTGAIIGTVMLAGRAVAPLGQIAITLSRFRQAMLSLRMVNSIMAQPEDRPDTVGFVNRPIRNGAMAFKNVGFVYPGSENEVLSGLNFTVKPGERIGIIGRIGSGKTTMGRLIGRLFLPTSGELLLDGIDIRQYHPSEVRAAVGIVAQAGDLFSGTIKENLLMACPEATDEQIIDAARAAGVDEFVSRHPRGYDMNVGERGTNLSGGQRQTVAIARLLLTKPKIVFLDEPSGSMDLASERQLIKQLKMAFDRGTTLIVSTHRFSMLELADRLIVIEQGKIVADGPKEQVIQALQKTNV
;
A
#
# COMPACT_ATOMS: atom_id res chain seq x y z
N VAL A 1 22.00 -2.87 -44.80
CA VAL A 1 22.16 -2.87 -43.36
C VAL A 1 21.36 -4.05 -42.84
N ASN A 2 22.05 -5.18 -42.52
CA ASN A 2 21.46 -6.38 -41.97
C ASN A 2 20.95 -6.09 -40.56
N GLN A 3 19.64 -5.98 -40.40
CA GLN A 3 19.04 -6.12 -39.07
C GLN A 3 19.06 -7.61 -38.73
N GLN A 4 19.87 -8.02 -37.78
CA GLN A 4 19.74 -9.34 -37.13
C GLN A 4 18.35 -9.37 -36.45
N PRO A 5 17.60 -10.48 -36.53
CA PRO A 5 16.32 -10.59 -35.83
C PRO A 5 16.59 -10.47 -34.32
N HIS A 6 15.99 -9.44 -33.69
CA HIS A 6 16.00 -9.32 -32.22
C HIS A 6 15.34 -10.56 -31.63
N ILE A 7 16.10 -11.41 -30.98
CA ILE A 7 15.57 -12.53 -30.20
C ILE A 7 14.96 -11.93 -28.95
N LEU A 8 13.62 -11.81 -28.94
CA LEU A 8 12.87 -11.32 -27.79
C LEU A 8 13.11 -12.23 -26.57
N SER A 9 13.34 -11.63 -25.41
CA SER A 9 13.35 -12.37 -24.14
C SER A 9 11.92 -12.85 -23.80
N PRO A 10 11.73 -13.91 -22.98
CA PRO A 10 10.40 -14.36 -22.55
C PRO A 10 9.57 -13.23 -21.93
N LYS A 11 10.21 -12.30 -21.23
CA LYS A 11 9.60 -11.11 -20.62
C LYS A 11 9.12 -10.10 -21.65
N GLU A 12 9.95 -9.79 -22.67
CA GLU A 12 9.57 -8.86 -23.75
C GLU A 12 8.41 -9.44 -24.59
N ALA A 13 8.46 -10.75 -24.86
CA ALA A 13 7.37 -11.42 -25.54
C ALA A 13 6.08 -11.41 -24.71
N PHE A 14 6.15 -11.57 -23.39
CA PHE A 14 4.98 -11.45 -22.51
C PHE A 14 4.44 -10.02 -22.52
N LYS A 15 5.29 -9.00 -22.43
CA LYS A 15 4.86 -7.59 -22.50
C LYS A 15 4.11 -7.30 -23.81
N ALA A 16 4.65 -7.74 -24.93
CA ALA A 16 4.00 -7.59 -26.24
C ALA A 16 2.64 -8.29 -26.30
N CYS A 17 2.56 -9.55 -25.81
CA CYS A 17 1.31 -10.30 -25.74
C CYS A 17 0.26 -9.62 -24.85
N PHE A 18 0.64 -9.14 -23.67
CA PHE A 18 -0.29 -8.50 -22.74
C PHE A 18 -0.76 -7.14 -23.29
N SER A 19 0.14 -6.34 -23.91
CA SER A 19 -0.21 -5.12 -24.61
C SER A 19 -1.21 -5.34 -25.75
N ALA A 20 -1.02 -6.42 -26.53
CA ALA A 20 -1.95 -6.80 -27.59
C ALA A 20 -3.33 -7.21 -27.06
N VAL A 21 -3.39 -7.96 -25.97
CA VAL A 21 -4.65 -8.34 -25.30
C VAL A 21 -5.35 -7.10 -24.73
N ALA A 22 -4.61 -6.19 -24.09
CA ALA A 22 -5.16 -4.95 -23.57
C ALA A 22 -5.73 -4.06 -24.69
N ALA A 23 -5.00 -3.91 -25.80
CA ALA A 23 -5.47 -3.18 -26.98
C ALA A 23 -6.73 -3.81 -27.60
N TYR A 24 -6.78 -5.14 -27.70
CA TYR A 24 -7.94 -5.85 -28.22
C TYR A 24 -9.20 -5.63 -27.37
N LEU A 25 -9.05 -5.57 -26.06
CA LEU A 25 -10.12 -5.30 -25.10
C LEU A 25 -10.40 -3.79 -24.90
N GLY A 26 -9.81 -2.91 -25.71
CA GLY A 26 -10.01 -1.44 -25.62
C GLY A 26 -9.46 -0.80 -24.34
N ARG A 27 -8.42 -1.40 -23.76
CA ARG A 27 -7.72 -0.90 -22.58
C ARG A 27 -6.40 -0.18 -22.95
N PRO A 28 -5.81 0.63 -22.06
CA PRO A 28 -4.50 1.22 -22.30
C PRO A 28 -3.49 0.15 -22.67
N SER A 29 -2.78 0.32 -23.79
CA SER A 29 -1.89 -0.70 -24.35
C SER A 29 -0.42 -0.28 -24.38
N ALA A 30 -0.09 0.97 -24.03
CA ALA A 30 1.30 1.41 -23.98
C ALA A 30 2.06 0.66 -22.88
N GLU A 31 3.19 0.04 -23.22
CA GLU A 31 4.01 -0.74 -22.27
C GLU A 31 4.45 0.08 -21.06
N THR A 32 4.83 1.33 -21.29
CA THR A 32 5.19 2.29 -20.23
C THR A 32 4.08 2.51 -19.20
N VAL A 33 2.82 2.34 -19.60
CA VAL A 33 1.64 2.49 -18.75
C VAL A 33 1.30 1.16 -18.07
N LEU A 34 1.26 0.06 -18.84
CA LEU A 34 0.88 -1.26 -18.34
C LEU A 34 1.83 -1.79 -17.27
N PHE A 35 3.13 -1.65 -17.52
CA PHE A 35 4.17 -2.25 -16.68
C PHE A 35 4.85 -1.27 -15.73
N ALA A 36 4.34 -0.03 -15.64
CA ALA A 36 4.88 0.99 -14.75
C ALA A 36 4.94 0.51 -13.29
N GLY A 37 6.15 0.35 -12.76
CA GLY A 37 6.39 -0.05 -11.38
C GLY A 37 6.03 -1.50 -11.05
N VAL A 38 5.92 -2.38 -12.05
CA VAL A 38 5.76 -3.82 -11.85
C VAL A 38 7.09 -4.51 -12.11
N PRO A 39 7.75 -5.08 -11.11
CA PRO A 39 8.93 -5.90 -11.30
C PRO A 39 8.51 -7.25 -11.87
N LEU A 40 8.65 -7.45 -13.18
CA LEU A 40 8.47 -8.76 -13.81
C LEU A 40 9.75 -9.57 -13.66
N SER A 41 9.64 -10.84 -13.29
CA SER A 41 10.75 -11.76 -13.25
C SER A 41 11.27 -12.07 -14.67
N ASP A 42 12.60 -12.08 -14.85
CA ASP A 42 13.22 -12.35 -16.17
C ASP A 42 13.06 -13.80 -16.61
N THR A 43 12.89 -14.72 -15.68
CA THR A 43 12.89 -16.15 -15.96
C THR A 43 11.49 -16.76 -16.01
N ARG A 44 10.52 -16.21 -15.27
CA ARG A 44 9.16 -16.76 -15.20
C ARG A 44 8.17 -15.73 -14.68
N VAL A 45 7.16 -15.43 -15.47
CA VAL A 45 6.05 -14.56 -15.04
C VAL A 45 5.06 -15.40 -14.23
N GLU A 46 4.78 -15.02 -12.98
CA GLU A 46 3.85 -15.74 -12.12
C GLU A 46 2.39 -15.36 -12.44
N VAL A 47 1.47 -16.31 -12.29
CA VAL A 47 0.03 -16.11 -12.55
C VAL A 47 -0.55 -14.99 -11.66
N ASP A 48 -0.04 -14.83 -10.45
CA ASP A 48 -0.50 -13.77 -9.54
C ASP A 48 0.00 -12.39 -9.98
N GLU A 49 1.18 -12.28 -10.60
CA GLU A 49 1.67 -11.04 -11.23
C GLU A 49 0.77 -10.65 -12.42
N ILE A 50 0.41 -11.62 -13.27
CA ILE A 50 -0.50 -11.40 -14.41
C ILE A 50 -1.87 -10.95 -13.92
N ARG A 51 -2.38 -11.56 -12.86
CA ARG A 51 -3.68 -11.17 -12.27
C ARG A 51 -3.65 -9.75 -11.75
N ASN A 52 -2.59 -9.37 -11.04
CA ASN A 52 -2.41 -8.01 -10.54
C ASN A 52 -2.34 -6.97 -11.67
N LEU A 53 -1.62 -7.29 -12.76
CA LEU A 53 -1.56 -6.46 -13.96
C LEU A 53 -2.94 -6.29 -14.61
N ALA A 54 -3.68 -7.39 -14.75
CA ALA A 54 -5.02 -7.37 -15.32
C ALA A 54 -6.02 -6.56 -14.49
N GLU A 55 -6.03 -6.76 -13.17
CA GLU A 55 -6.88 -6.01 -12.24
C GLU A 55 -6.61 -4.49 -12.32
N ARG A 56 -5.36 -4.05 -12.53
CA ARG A 56 -4.99 -2.62 -12.67
C ARG A 56 -5.67 -1.93 -13.85
N ILE A 57 -5.89 -2.66 -14.95
CA ILE A 57 -6.53 -2.11 -16.15
C ILE A 57 -8.00 -2.53 -16.28
N GLY A 58 -8.60 -3.06 -15.20
CA GLY A 58 -10.00 -3.45 -15.15
C GLY A 58 -10.32 -4.72 -15.95
N LEU A 59 -9.37 -5.65 -16.00
CA LEU A 59 -9.55 -6.98 -16.56
C LEU A 59 -9.58 -8.04 -15.46
N GLU A 60 -10.38 -9.07 -15.64
CA GLU A 60 -10.33 -10.30 -14.84
C GLU A 60 -9.47 -11.33 -15.54
N ALA A 61 -8.47 -11.87 -14.83
CA ALA A 61 -7.57 -12.90 -15.36
C ALA A 61 -7.88 -14.26 -14.73
N ARG A 62 -8.14 -15.27 -15.56
CA ARG A 62 -8.42 -16.66 -15.17
C ARG A 62 -7.37 -17.59 -15.74
N SER A 63 -6.68 -18.32 -14.90
CA SER A 63 -5.71 -19.33 -15.33
C SER A 63 -6.40 -20.62 -15.78
N PHE A 64 -5.88 -21.24 -16.83
CA PHE A 64 -6.32 -22.54 -17.33
C PHE A 64 -5.12 -23.46 -17.58
N GLY A 65 -5.35 -24.76 -17.50
CA GLY A 65 -4.32 -25.75 -17.72
C GLY A 65 -4.35 -26.34 -19.13
N HIS A 66 -3.36 -27.19 -19.48
CA HIS A 66 -3.25 -27.88 -20.77
C HIS A 66 -4.51 -28.68 -21.15
N ARG A 67 -5.14 -29.36 -20.17
CA ARG A 67 -6.35 -30.15 -20.40
C ARG A 67 -7.57 -29.30 -20.78
N ASP A 68 -7.66 -28.07 -20.24
CA ASP A 68 -8.77 -27.16 -20.54
C ASP A 68 -8.60 -26.58 -21.94
N PHE A 69 -7.36 -26.30 -22.35
CA PHE A 69 -7.03 -25.91 -23.73
C PHE A 69 -7.43 -26.98 -24.75
N LEU A 70 -7.02 -28.23 -24.52
CA LEU A 70 -7.36 -29.36 -25.45
C LEU A 70 -8.88 -29.62 -25.55
N ARG A 71 -9.64 -29.33 -24.49
CA ARG A 71 -11.10 -29.48 -24.45
C ARG A 71 -11.86 -28.29 -25.04
N GLY A 72 -11.17 -27.26 -25.53
CA GLY A 72 -11.80 -26.06 -26.04
C GLY A 72 -12.52 -25.21 -24.97
N ARG A 73 -12.15 -25.35 -23.68
CA ARG A 73 -12.76 -24.63 -22.55
C ARG A 73 -11.91 -23.44 -22.15
N ILE A 74 -11.59 -22.59 -23.10
CA ILE A 74 -10.84 -21.35 -22.85
C ILE A 74 -11.65 -20.16 -23.34
N ASP A 75 -11.70 -19.10 -22.55
CA ASP A 75 -12.27 -17.82 -22.94
C ASP A 75 -11.18 -16.99 -23.64
N LEU A 76 -11.52 -16.36 -24.77
CA LEU A 76 -10.60 -15.48 -25.50
C LEU A 76 -10.96 -14.01 -25.20
N PRO A 77 -9.97 -13.09 -25.21
CA PRO A 77 -8.56 -13.31 -25.52
C PRO A 77 -7.80 -13.97 -24.37
N ALA A 78 -6.71 -14.68 -24.71
CA ALA A 78 -5.89 -15.41 -23.76
C ALA A 78 -4.39 -15.32 -24.11
N ILE A 79 -3.52 -15.45 -23.10
CA ILE A 79 -2.08 -15.65 -23.28
C ILE A 79 -1.74 -17.09 -22.94
N VAL A 80 -1.09 -17.80 -23.85
CA VAL A 80 -0.68 -19.19 -23.71
C VAL A 80 0.82 -19.28 -23.49
N PHE A 81 1.23 -20.02 -22.46
CA PHE A 81 2.63 -20.29 -22.14
C PHE A 81 3.02 -21.67 -22.66
N ARG A 82 4.04 -21.70 -23.51
CA ARG A 82 4.56 -22.92 -24.16
C ARG A 82 5.87 -23.33 -23.49
N VAL A 83 6.10 -24.64 -23.36
CA VAL A 83 7.36 -25.16 -22.83
C VAL A 83 8.47 -24.89 -23.83
N SER A 84 9.57 -24.27 -23.39
CA SER A 84 10.76 -23.94 -24.21
C SER A 84 10.51 -23.01 -25.40
N GLN A 85 9.37 -22.29 -25.44
CA GLN A 85 9.02 -21.32 -26.48
C GLN A 85 8.46 -20.03 -25.86
N LEU A 86 8.42 -18.95 -26.65
CA LEU A 86 7.86 -17.68 -26.22
C LEU A 86 6.34 -17.77 -26.02
N PRO A 87 5.75 -16.97 -25.08
CA PRO A 87 4.31 -16.87 -24.91
C PRO A 87 3.64 -16.32 -26.17
N VAL A 88 2.38 -16.69 -26.38
CA VAL A 88 1.58 -16.24 -27.52
C VAL A 88 0.25 -15.71 -27.04
N ALA A 89 -0.17 -14.55 -27.56
CA ALA A 89 -1.50 -13.99 -27.33
C ALA A 89 -2.48 -14.55 -28.38
N LEU A 90 -3.59 -15.11 -27.93
CA LEU A 90 -4.70 -15.56 -28.76
C LEU A 90 -5.83 -14.55 -28.61
N LEU A 91 -6.19 -13.81 -29.66
CA LEU A 91 -7.15 -12.72 -29.58
C LEU A 91 -8.59 -13.16 -29.93
N ALA A 92 -8.75 -13.91 -31.00
CA ALA A 92 -10.05 -14.41 -31.45
C ALA A 92 -9.89 -15.79 -32.13
N GLU A 93 -10.96 -16.58 -32.16
CA GLU A 93 -11.05 -17.83 -32.89
C GLU A 93 -11.69 -17.51 -34.26
N GLU A 94 -11.11 -18.03 -35.35
CA GLU A 94 -11.67 -17.84 -36.69
C GLU A 94 -12.85 -18.80 -36.94
N GLU A 95 -13.71 -18.45 -37.90
CA GLU A 95 -14.85 -19.25 -38.27
C GLU A 95 -14.42 -20.68 -38.68
N GLY A 96 -14.78 -21.66 -37.82
CA GLY A 96 -14.38 -23.06 -37.98
C GLY A 96 -13.62 -23.65 -36.77
N GLY A 97 -13.15 -22.86 -35.84
CA GLY A 97 -12.55 -23.30 -34.55
C GLY A 97 -11.14 -23.85 -34.63
N ASP A 98 -10.50 -23.83 -35.79
CA ASP A 98 -9.19 -24.46 -36.04
C ASP A 98 -8.01 -23.50 -35.95
N TYR A 99 -8.23 -22.16 -36.00
CA TYR A 99 -7.19 -21.15 -36.03
C TYR A 99 -7.45 -20.06 -35.01
N PHE A 100 -6.37 -19.53 -34.43
CA PHE A 100 -6.40 -18.39 -33.52
C PHE A 100 -5.66 -17.19 -34.14
N THR A 101 -6.18 -15.99 -33.98
CA THR A 101 -5.51 -14.79 -34.42
C THR A 101 -4.48 -14.35 -33.35
N ALA A 102 -3.21 -14.31 -33.74
CA ALA A 102 -2.12 -13.83 -32.88
C ALA A 102 -1.50 -12.55 -33.44
N PRO A 103 -1.08 -11.60 -32.57
CA PRO A 103 -0.36 -10.41 -33.00
C PRO A 103 1.06 -10.74 -33.45
N GLN A 104 1.52 -10.11 -34.53
CA GLN A 104 2.90 -10.16 -35.03
C GLN A 104 3.34 -8.74 -35.42
N GLU A 105 4.65 -8.47 -35.56
CA GLU A 105 5.18 -7.13 -35.85
C GLU A 105 4.57 -6.49 -37.11
N ASP A 106 4.24 -7.27 -38.13
CA ASP A 106 3.64 -6.81 -39.40
C ASP A 106 2.12 -7.01 -39.50
N GLY A 107 1.43 -7.35 -38.39
CA GLY A 107 -0.02 -7.59 -38.40
C GLY A 107 -0.48 -8.76 -37.54
N ARG A 108 -1.57 -9.40 -37.96
CA ARG A 108 -2.15 -10.56 -37.27
C ARG A 108 -1.94 -11.83 -38.12
N THR A 109 -1.50 -12.91 -37.50
CA THR A 109 -1.34 -14.21 -38.15
C THR A 109 -2.29 -15.23 -37.55
N ALA A 110 -2.79 -16.15 -38.40
CA ALA A 110 -3.56 -17.29 -37.94
C ALA A 110 -2.60 -18.40 -37.50
N ILE A 111 -2.82 -18.94 -36.30
CA ILE A 111 -2.07 -20.08 -35.75
C ILE A 111 -3.03 -21.25 -35.57
N SER A 112 -2.68 -22.39 -36.15
CA SER A 112 -3.51 -23.59 -36.05
C SER A 112 -3.57 -24.14 -34.62
N ARG A 113 -4.74 -24.61 -34.21
CA ARG A 113 -4.94 -25.32 -32.95
C ARG A 113 -4.05 -26.54 -32.81
N SER A 114 -3.85 -27.26 -33.92
CA SER A 114 -2.98 -28.45 -34.00
C SER A 114 -1.50 -28.09 -33.76
N GLU A 115 -1.04 -26.94 -34.28
CA GLU A 115 0.31 -26.45 -34.10
C GLU A 115 0.54 -26.01 -32.63
N LEU A 116 -0.43 -25.33 -32.02
CA LEU A 116 -0.38 -24.99 -30.59
C LEU A 116 -0.44 -26.22 -29.69
N ALA A 117 -1.24 -27.24 -30.06
CA ALA A 117 -1.33 -28.49 -29.30
C ALA A 117 -0.05 -29.34 -29.40
N ALA A 118 0.65 -29.30 -30.57
CA ALA A 118 1.94 -29.96 -30.76
C ALA A 118 3.08 -29.28 -29.94
N SER A 119 3.01 -27.97 -29.74
CA SER A 119 3.89 -27.26 -28.83
C SER A 119 3.34 -27.41 -27.42
N TYR A 120 3.94 -28.27 -26.58
CA TYR A 120 3.45 -28.58 -25.23
C TYR A 120 3.14 -27.31 -24.41
N ILE A 121 1.84 -27.06 -24.18
CA ILE A 121 1.35 -25.88 -23.44
C ILE A 121 1.45 -26.17 -21.96
N SER A 122 2.20 -25.37 -21.20
CA SER A 122 2.27 -25.49 -19.74
C SER A 122 1.01 -24.96 -19.05
N GLY A 123 0.29 -24.04 -19.69
CA GLY A 123 -0.92 -23.39 -19.21
C GLY A 123 -1.14 -22.06 -19.90
N GLY A 124 -2.15 -21.31 -19.46
CA GLY A 124 -2.44 -19.99 -19.97
C GLY A 124 -3.30 -19.17 -19.03
N VAL A 125 -3.52 -17.93 -19.41
CA VAL A 125 -4.40 -17.00 -18.70
C VAL A 125 -5.35 -16.36 -19.70
N SER A 126 -6.65 -16.51 -19.48
CA SER A 126 -7.71 -15.85 -20.25
C SER A 126 -8.09 -14.54 -19.57
N PHE A 127 -8.51 -13.56 -20.36
CA PHE A 127 -8.85 -12.22 -19.90
C PHE A 127 -10.28 -11.87 -20.31
N SER A 128 -11.00 -11.26 -19.37
CA SER A 128 -12.33 -10.73 -19.62
C SER A 128 -12.46 -9.33 -18.99
N ILE A 129 -13.32 -8.50 -19.56
CA ILE A 129 -13.59 -7.18 -18.99
C ILE A 129 -14.42 -7.38 -17.71
N THR A 130 -13.97 -6.79 -16.60
CA THR A 130 -14.74 -6.81 -15.37
C THR A 130 -15.93 -5.86 -15.52
N TYR A 131 -17.11 -6.38 -15.80
CA TYR A 131 -18.36 -5.60 -15.80
C TYR A 131 -18.88 -5.49 -14.38
N ALA A 132 -18.88 -4.28 -13.83
CA ALA A 132 -19.57 -4.01 -12.57
C ALA A 132 -21.10 -3.96 -12.76
N ASN A 133 -21.61 -3.56 -13.95
CA ASN A 133 -23.03 -3.64 -14.36
C ASN A 133 -23.15 -3.63 -15.89
N ALA A 134 -23.81 -4.61 -16.45
CA ALA A 134 -23.98 -4.80 -17.90
C ALA A 134 -24.84 -3.71 -18.60
N THR A 135 -25.48 -2.80 -17.86
CA THR A 135 -26.41 -1.79 -18.40
C THR A 135 -25.74 -0.47 -18.80
N GLU A 136 -24.47 -0.21 -18.35
CA GLU A 136 -23.77 1.05 -18.67
C GLU A 136 -22.80 0.96 -19.86
N ALA A 137 -22.63 -0.21 -20.45
CA ALA A 137 -21.68 -0.42 -21.57
C ALA A 137 -22.16 0.17 -22.92
N MET A 138 -23.35 0.75 -23.00
CA MET A 138 -23.91 1.28 -24.27
C MET A 138 -23.80 2.81 -24.43
N SER A 139 -23.21 3.55 -23.49
CA SER A 139 -22.95 4.99 -23.68
C SER A 139 -21.49 5.17 -24.11
N VAL A 140 -21.32 5.44 -25.39
CA VAL A 140 -20.04 5.81 -26.01
C VAL A 140 -19.48 7.03 -25.28
N GLY A 141 -18.34 6.87 -24.59
CA GLY A 141 -17.51 7.99 -24.11
C GLY A 141 -17.23 8.13 -22.62
N SER A 142 -17.82 7.34 -21.75
CA SER A 142 -17.45 7.34 -20.32
C SER A 142 -16.75 6.04 -19.95
N ALA A 143 -15.52 6.15 -19.47
CA ALA A 143 -14.84 5.01 -18.84
C ALA A 143 -15.72 4.47 -17.72
N PRO A 144 -15.95 3.15 -17.63
CA PRO A 144 -16.80 2.58 -16.59
C PRO A 144 -16.21 2.96 -15.23
N LYS A 145 -17.00 3.62 -14.40
CA LYS A 145 -16.70 3.79 -12.98
C LYS A 145 -16.64 2.40 -12.37
N ILE A 146 -15.44 1.88 -12.15
CA ILE A 146 -15.26 0.70 -11.32
C ILE A 146 -15.68 1.12 -9.93
N GLU A 147 -16.87 0.69 -9.47
CA GLU A 147 -17.23 0.78 -8.06
C GLU A 147 -16.20 -0.03 -7.27
N ARG A 148 -15.14 0.61 -6.86
CA ARG A 148 -14.16 0.01 -5.95
C ARG A 148 -14.91 -0.28 -4.66
N ARG A 149 -15.24 -1.55 -4.41
CA ARG A 149 -15.67 -1.99 -3.07
C ARG A 149 -14.69 -1.39 -2.07
N HIS A 150 -15.23 -0.83 -1.00
CA HIS A 150 -14.40 -0.25 0.05
C HIS A 150 -13.23 -1.20 0.36
N TRP A 151 -11.99 -0.71 0.33
CA TRP A 151 -10.75 -1.49 0.41
C TRP A 151 -10.77 -2.56 1.52
N LEU A 152 -11.36 -2.24 2.70
CA LEU A 152 -11.49 -3.16 3.83
C LEU A 152 -12.55 -4.23 3.55
N THR A 153 -13.76 -3.83 3.12
CA THR A 153 -14.87 -4.78 2.88
C THR A 153 -14.60 -5.68 1.69
N GLY A 154 -13.91 -5.19 0.66
CA GLY A 154 -13.48 -5.99 -0.48
C GLY A 154 -12.47 -7.07 -0.07
N THR A 155 -11.50 -6.71 0.78
CA THR A 155 -10.50 -7.64 1.30
C THR A 155 -11.11 -8.63 2.29
N MET A 156 -11.88 -8.16 3.27
CA MET A 156 -12.53 -9.01 4.28
C MET A 156 -13.60 -9.93 3.68
N GLY A 157 -14.34 -9.46 2.67
CA GLY A 157 -15.34 -10.26 1.96
C GLY A 157 -14.79 -11.54 1.33
N GLY A 158 -13.52 -11.52 0.89
CA GLY A 158 -12.82 -12.71 0.39
C GLY A 158 -12.62 -13.82 1.44
N PHE A 159 -12.66 -13.46 2.75
CA PHE A 159 -12.47 -14.41 3.85
C PHE A 159 -13.76 -14.84 4.54
N TRP A 160 -14.92 -14.48 4.02
CA TRP A 160 -16.23 -14.83 4.59
C TRP A 160 -16.37 -16.34 4.89
N ARG A 161 -15.89 -17.21 3.98
CA ARG A 161 -15.91 -18.67 4.20
C ARG A 161 -15.04 -19.12 5.38
N THR A 162 -13.93 -18.42 5.64
CA THR A 162 -13.07 -18.73 6.80
C THR A 162 -13.71 -18.25 8.09
N TYR A 163 -14.27 -17.04 8.09
CA TYR A 163 -14.99 -16.51 9.25
C TYR A 163 -16.25 -17.29 9.57
N SER A 164 -16.98 -17.82 8.58
CA SER A 164 -18.14 -18.69 8.83
C SER A 164 -17.73 -19.99 9.55
N LYS A 165 -16.56 -20.58 9.23
CA LYS A 165 -16.01 -21.73 9.93
C LYS A 165 -15.62 -21.37 11.38
N VAL A 166 -15.09 -20.16 11.61
CA VAL A 166 -14.78 -19.65 12.96
C VAL A 166 -16.05 -19.51 13.79
N VAL A 167 -17.10 -18.92 13.23
CA VAL A 167 -18.42 -18.80 13.86
C VAL A 167 -18.98 -20.18 14.22
N LEU A 168 -18.95 -21.12 13.28
CA LEU A 168 -19.41 -22.49 13.47
C LEU A 168 -18.62 -23.20 14.58
N SER A 169 -17.29 -23.09 14.57
CA SER A 169 -16.44 -23.64 15.63
C SER A 169 -16.78 -23.04 17.00
N ALA A 170 -16.99 -21.72 17.08
CA ALA A 170 -17.36 -21.04 18.31
C ALA A 170 -18.74 -21.52 18.82
N MET A 171 -19.70 -21.73 17.91
CA MET A 171 -21.00 -22.28 18.23
C MET A 171 -20.86 -23.67 18.87
N PHE A 172 -20.11 -24.59 18.28
CA PHE A 172 -19.87 -25.92 18.87
C PHE A 172 -19.12 -25.84 20.19
N ILE A 173 -18.10 -25.01 20.33
CA ILE A 173 -17.36 -24.79 21.58
C ILE A 173 -18.32 -24.37 22.71
N ASN A 174 -19.20 -23.41 22.46
CA ASN A 174 -20.16 -22.91 23.44
C ASN A 174 -21.24 -23.97 23.78
N LEU A 175 -21.66 -24.78 22.81
CA LEU A 175 -22.58 -25.89 23.03
C LEU A 175 -21.95 -27.00 23.91
N LEU A 176 -20.71 -27.40 23.57
CA LEU A 176 -19.95 -28.39 24.35
C LEU A 176 -19.68 -27.89 25.78
N ALA A 177 -19.57 -26.57 25.96
CA ALA A 177 -19.37 -25.98 27.29
C ALA A 177 -20.54 -26.26 28.27
N ILE A 178 -21.75 -26.59 27.79
CA ILE A 178 -22.90 -26.92 28.58
C ILE A 178 -22.78 -28.34 29.15
N ALA A 179 -22.00 -29.22 28.51
CA ALA A 179 -21.88 -30.61 28.90
C ALA A 179 -21.30 -30.80 30.32
N SER A 180 -20.31 -29.99 30.73
CA SER A 180 -19.69 -30.08 32.03
C SER A 180 -20.65 -29.75 33.21
N PRO A 181 -21.45 -28.67 33.18
CA PRO A 181 -22.51 -28.42 34.17
C PRO A 181 -23.54 -29.54 34.24
N ILE A 182 -23.99 -30.04 33.07
CA ILE A 182 -24.97 -31.14 33.04
C ILE A 182 -24.40 -32.43 33.61
N PHE A 183 -23.14 -32.75 33.31
CA PHE A 183 -22.44 -33.87 33.93
C PHE A 183 -22.44 -33.76 35.47
N THR A 184 -21.99 -32.61 35.98
CA THR A 184 -21.94 -32.37 37.44
C THR A 184 -23.32 -32.47 38.05
N MET A 185 -24.34 -31.90 37.45
CA MET A 185 -25.74 -32.00 37.89
C MET A 185 -26.18 -33.46 38.03
N ASN A 186 -25.96 -34.28 37.00
CA ASN A 186 -26.33 -35.71 37.05
C ASN A 186 -25.55 -36.50 38.09
N VAL A 187 -24.29 -36.16 38.35
CA VAL A 187 -23.49 -36.80 39.41
C VAL A 187 -24.14 -36.56 40.77
N TYR A 188 -24.50 -35.31 41.10
CA TYR A 188 -25.10 -34.97 42.38
C TYR A 188 -26.56 -35.46 42.56
N ASP A 189 -27.35 -35.44 41.49
CA ASP A 189 -28.78 -35.76 41.57
C ASP A 189 -29.07 -37.25 41.41
N ARG A 190 -28.25 -38.01 40.68
CA ARG A 190 -28.56 -39.40 40.34
C ARG A 190 -27.48 -40.38 40.78
N ILE A 191 -26.20 -40.06 40.59
CA ILE A 191 -25.13 -41.02 40.82
C ILE A 191 -24.80 -41.15 42.29
N LEU A 192 -24.60 -40.03 42.99
CA LEU A 192 -24.27 -40.03 44.41
C LEU A 192 -25.36 -40.63 45.27
N PRO A 193 -26.64 -40.29 45.17
CA PRO A 193 -27.71 -40.87 45.96
C PRO A 193 -27.87 -42.37 45.70
N ASN A 194 -27.75 -42.83 44.46
CA ASN A 194 -27.98 -44.19 44.05
C ASN A 194 -26.71 -45.10 44.08
N LYS A 195 -25.54 -44.50 44.41
CA LYS A 195 -24.22 -45.24 44.43
C LYS A 195 -23.91 -45.88 43.06
N ALA A 196 -24.35 -45.27 41.91
CA ALA A 196 -24.27 -45.84 40.57
C ALA A 196 -22.88 -45.60 39.94
N ILE A 197 -21.82 -46.28 40.47
CA ILE A 197 -20.43 -46.09 40.07
C ILE A 197 -20.19 -46.46 38.59
N SER A 198 -20.87 -47.47 38.07
CA SER A 198 -20.77 -47.84 36.66
C SER A 198 -21.21 -46.72 35.71
N THR A 199 -22.32 -46.06 36.05
CA THR A 199 -22.83 -44.89 35.30
C THR A 199 -21.88 -43.69 35.42
N LEU A 200 -21.21 -43.51 36.55
CA LEU A 200 -20.20 -42.47 36.73
C LEU A 200 -19.07 -42.59 35.71
N TRP A 201 -18.52 -43.80 35.53
CA TRP A 201 -17.43 -44.04 34.60
C TRP A 201 -17.86 -43.79 33.13
N VAL A 202 -19.06 -44.20 32.74
CA VAL A 202 -19.60 -43.97 31.41
C VAL A 202 -19.71 -42.46 31.13
N LEU A 203 -20.26 -41.71 32.08
CA LEU A 203 -20.38 -40.24 31.96
C LEU A 203 -19.02 -39.53 32.02
N ALA A 204 -18.08 -40.04 32.84
CA ALA A 204 -16.73 -39.47 32.92
C ALA A 204 -15.93 -39.67 31.62
N ILE A 205 -16.06 -40.83 30.96
CA ILE A 205 -15.45 -41.06 29.63
C ILE A 205 -16.11 -40.14 28.60
N GLY A 206 -17.45 -40.01 28.66
CA GLY A 206 -18.19 -39.11 27.77
C GLY A 206 -17.75 -37.65 27.88
N ILE A 207 -17.64 -37.12 29.13
CA ILE A 207 -17.18 -35.74 29.32
C ILE A 207 -15.71 -35.58 28.98
N GLY A 208 -14.87 -36.61 29.18
CA GLY A 208 -13.48 -36.63 28.75
C GLY A 208 -13.36 -36.46 27.24
N ALA A 209 -14.18 -37.17 26.45
CA ALA A 209 -14.26 -37.02 25.01
C ALA A 209 -14.68 -35.61 24.62
N VAL A 210 -15.70 -35.02 25.28
CA VAL A 210 -16.15 -33.63 25.05
C VAL A 210 -15.02 -32.65 25.30
N ILE A 211 -14.22 -32.81 26.36
CA ILE A 211 -13.07 -31.92 26.66
C ILE A 211 -12.01 -32.02 25.58
N VAL A 212 -11.73 -33.23 25.07
CA VAL A 212 -10.77 -33.39 23.95
C VAL A 212 -11.29 -32.68 22.67
N PHE A 213 -12.58 -32.87 22.34
CA PHE A 213 -13.19 -32.17 21.20
C PHE A 213 -13.19 -30.65 21.38
N ASP A 214 -13.48 -30.15 22.57
CA ASP A 214 -13.41 -28.70 22.87
C ASP A 214 -11.99 -28.15 22.65
N LEU A 215 -10.96 -28.89 23.12
CA LEU A 215 -9.56 -28.52 22.88
C LEU A 215 -9.21 -28.46 21.38
N LEU A 216 -9.58 -29.51 20.63
CA LEU A 216 -9.35 -29.59 19.20
C LEU A 216 -10.03 -28.41 18.43
N LEU A 217 -11.29 -28.14 18.77
CA LEU A 217 -12.05 -27.05 18.16
C LEU A 217 -11.46 -25.67 18.49
N LYS A 218 -11.03 -25.45 19.74
CA LYS A 218 -10.34 -24.20 20.14
C LYS A 218 -9.04 -23.99 19.39
N THR A 219 -8.24 -25.04 19.25
CA THR A 219 -6.97 -25.01 18.50
C THR A 219 -7.22 -24.76 17.02
N ALA A 220 -8.20 -25.48 16.42
CA ALA A 220 -8.58 -25.28 15.03
C ALA A 220 -9.11 -23.84 14.77
N ARG A 221 -9.96 -23.31 15.68
CA ARG A 221 -10.47 -21.93 15.62
C ARG A 221 -9.34 -20.93 15.64
N ALA A 222 -8.38 -21.07 16.57
CA ALA A 222 -7.22 -20.17 16.64
C ALA A 222 -6.42 -20.20 15.33
N SER A 223 -6.09 -21.39 14.80
CA SER A 223 -5.36 -21.54 13.54
C SER A 223 -6.11 -20.93 12.34
N LEU A 224 -7.45 -21.03 12.30
CA LEU A 224 -8.25 -20.41 11.23
C LEU A 224 -8.23 -18.88 11.29
N ILE A 225 -8.30 -18.31 12.51
CA ILE A 225 -8.21 -16.84 12.71
C ILE A 225 -6.83 -16.36 12.29
N ASP A 226 -5.75 -17.03 12.73
CA ASP A 226 -4.38 -16.65 12.39
C ASP A 226 -4.10 -16.77 10.90
N TYR A 227 -4.62 -17.82 10.22
CA TYR A 227 -4.50 -17.98 8.77
C TYR A 227 -5.19 -16.83 8.01
N ALA A 228 -6.45 -16.54 8.34
CA ALA A 228 -7.20 -15.44 7.72
C ALA A 228 -6.52 -14.10 7.99
N GLY A 229 -6.04 -13.90 9.22
CA GLY A 229 -5.32 -12.71 9.65
C GLY A 229 -4.06 -12.46 8.85
N ARG A 230 -3.18 -13.45 8.74
CA ARG A 230 -1.94 -13.34 7.98
C ARG A 230 -2.19 -13.02 6.50
N LYS A 231 -3.16 -13.67 5.87
CA LYS A 231 -3.47 -13.44 4.46
C LYS A 231 -4.09 -12.05 4.22
N ALA A 232 -4.95 -11.60 5.13
CA ALA A 232 -5.51 -10.25 5.09
C ALA A 232 -4.42 -9.19 5.30
N ASP A 233 -3.49 -9.42 6.23
CA ASP A 233 -2.37 -8.53 6.54
C ASP A 233 -1.48 -8.29 5.33
N LEU A 234 -1.03 -9.34 4.67
CA LEU A 234 -0.19 -9.24 3.47
C LEU A 234 -0.90 -8.42 2.38
N ARG A 235 -2.18 -8.66 2.13
CA ARG A 235 -2.95 -7.94 1.10
C ARG A 235 -3.16 -6.46 1.48
N ILE A 236 -3.51 -6.17 2.71
CA ILE A 236 -3.74 -4.78 3.18
C ILE A 236 -2.43 -4.00 3.19
N SER A 237 -1.34 -4.60 3.71
CA SER A 237 -0.02 -3.97 3.72
C SER A 237 0.45 -3.59 2.32
N TYR A 238 0.30 -4.51 1.36
CA TYR A 238 0.64 -4.25 -0.05
C TYR A 238 -0.21 -3.11 -0.63
N MET A 239 -1.54 -3.15 -0.46
CA MET A 239 -2.46 -2.11 -0.95
C MET A 239 -2.17 -0.73 -0.35
N LEU A 240 -1.85 -0.67 0.95
CA LEU A 240 -1.51 0.58 1.61
C LEU A 240 -0.19 1.15 1.09
N PHE A 241 0.83 0.31 0.94
CA PHE A 241 2.12 0.73 0.42
C PHE A 241 2.01 1.18 -1.05
N GLU A 242 1.27 0.44 -1.88
CA GLU A 242 0.95 0.83 -3.25
C GLU A 242 0.23 2.17 -3.31
N LYS A 243 -0.77 2.39 -2.44
CA LYS A 243 -1.49 3.67 -2.34
C LYS A 243 -0.56 4.82 -1.99
N VAL A 244 0.37 4.61 -1.06
CA VAL A 244 1.38 5.62 -0.68
C VAL A 244 2.26 6.01 -1.86
N LEU A 245 2.75 5.01 -2.61
CA LEU A 245 3.60 5.23 -3.78
C LEU A 245 2.84 5.92 -4.93
N ASN A 246 1.55 5.62 -5.10
CA ASN A 246 0.71 6.18 -6.15
C ASN A 246 0.01 7.48 -5.74
N SER A 247 0.10 7.92 -4.48
CA SER A 247 -0.50 9.17 -4.03
C SER A 247 0.18 10.39 -4.64
N SER A 248 -0.61 11.38 -5.05
CA SER A 248 -0.10 12.64 -5.58
C SER A 248 0.74 13.39 -4.54
N LEU A 249 1.86 13.96 -4.95
CA LEU A 249 2.70 14.79 -4.08
C LEU A 249 1.95 16.01 -3.53
N SER A 250 0.93 16.49 -4.23
CA SER A 250 0.07 17.60 -3.80
C SER A 250 -0.79 17.26 -2.57
N ALA A 251 -1.06 15.97 -2.34
CA ALA A 251 -1.88 15.48 -1.23
C ALA A 251 -1.06 15.05 0.00
N ARG A 252 0.28 15.13 -0.08
CA ARG A 252 1.17 14.67 0.99
C ARG A 252 1.03 15.55 2.24
N PRO A 253 0.80 14.95 3.44
CA PRO A 253 0.81 15.68 4.71
C PRO A 253 2.17 16.32 4.98
N GLY A 254 2.18 17.42 5.75
CA GLY A 254 3.38 18.21 5.98
C GLY A 254 4.54 17.49 6.71
N SER A 255 4.25 16.48 7.57
CA SER A 255 5.27 15.75 8.32
C SER A 255 5.41 14.30 7.85
N THR A 256 6.65 13.90 7.48
CA THR A 256 6.97 12.52 7.08
C THR A 256 6.73 11.54 8.24
N GLY A 257 7.08 11.92 9.48
CA GLY A 257 6.87 11.07 10.66
C GLY A 257 5.39 10.87 10.98
N GLU A 258 4.55 11.92 10.82
CA GLU A 258 3.11 11.78 10.97
C GLU A 258 2.51 10.86 9.90
N TYR A 259 2.96 11.01 8.65
CA TYR A 259 2.47 10.19 7.55
C TYR A 259 2.84 8.72 7.74
N ALA A 260 4.10 8.43 8.10
CA ALA A 260 4.54 7.07 8.43
C ALA A 260 3.75 6.47 9.59
N ASN A 261 3.49 7.26 10.65
CA ASN A 261 2.68 6.80 11.77
C ASN A 261 1.22 6.51 11.37
N ARG A 262 0.62 7.33 10.50
CA ARG A 262 -0.74 7.06 10.00
C ARG A 262 -0.82 5.72 9.24
N ILE A 263 0.23 5.35 8.52
CA ILE A 263 0.31 4.06 7.82
C ILE A 263 0.39 2.93 8.84
N THR A 264 1.26 3.02 9.85
CA THR A 264 1.39 1.97 10.87
C THR A 264 0.13 1.77 11.71
N GLN A 265 -0.77 2.77 11.77
CA GLN A 265 -2.06 2.63 12.46
C GLN A 265 -2.96 1.52 11.90
N TYR A 266 -2.72 1.03 10.67
CA TYR A 266 -3.47 -0.09 10.13
C TYR A 266 -3.32 -1.36 10.98
N GLU A 267 -2.22 -1.49 11.73
CA GLU A 267 -1.98 -2.63 12.62
C GLU A 267 -3.08 -2.81 13.66
N PHE A 268 -3.64 -1.72 14.18
CA PHE A 268 -4.77 -1.80 15.12
C PHE A 268 -6.06 -2.29 14.45
N VAL A 269 -6.25 -1.95 13.17
CA VAL A 269 -7.37 -2.47 12.37
C VAL A 269 -7.18 -3.97 12.15
N ARG A 270 -5.97 -4.37 11.74
CA ARG A 270 -5.59 -5.77 11.57
C ARG A 270 -5.80 -6.55 12.87
N GLU A 271 -5.19 -6.08 13.98
CA GLU A 271 -5.26 -6.76 15.28
C GLU A 271 -6.70 -6.97 15.73
N PHE A 272 -7.59 -6.02 15.48
CA PHE A 272 -9.01 -6.17 15.79
C PHE A 272 -9.64 -7.36 15.06
N PHE A 273 -9.37 -7.53 13.77
CA PHE A 273 -9.94 -8.61 12.95
C PHE A 273 -9.21 -9.94 13.10
N THR A 274 -7.94 -9.95 13.52
CA THR A 274 -7.13 -11.17 13.69
C THR A 274 -7.03 -11.64 15.13
N SER A 275 -7.47 -10.82 16.08
CA SER A 275 -7.44 -11.16 17.50
C SER A 275 -8.67 -11.95 17.92
N ASN A 276 -8.61 -12.47 19.15
CA ASN A 276 -9.73 -13.17 19.79
C ASN A 276 -10.98 -12.28 20.02
N THR A 277 -10.94 -11.02 19.56
CA THR A 277 -12.04 -10.03 19.68
C THR A 277 -13.32 -10.54 19.02
N ILE A 278 -13.22 -11.16 17.84
CA ILE A 278 -14.37 -11.74 17.14
C ILE A 278 -14.99 -12.86 17.97
N SER A 279 -14.16 -13.69 18.60
CA SER A 279 -14.64 -14.76 19.49
C SER A 279 -15.43 -14.21 20.68
N VAL A 280 -14.96 -13.11 21.30
CA VAL A 280 -15.66 -12.48 22.44
C VAL A 280 -17.05 -12.00 22.04
N PHE A 281 -17.23 -11.44 20.81
CA PHE A 281 -18.55 -11.05 20.32
C PHE A 281 -19.49 -12.27 20.17
N ILE A 282 -18.98 -13.38 19.62
CA ILE A 282 -19.77 -14.60 19.44
C ILE A 282 -20.11 -15.20 20.82
N ASP A 283 -19.12 -15.31 21.70
CA ASP A 283 -19.30 -15.86 23.06
C ASP A 283 -20.30 -15.00 23.87
N THR A 284 -20.32 -13.68 23.68
CA THR A 284 -21.29 -12.78 24.30
C THR A 284 -22.71 -13.05 23.78
N ALA A 285 -22.88 -13.36 22.50
CA ALA A 285 -24.19 -13.72 21.94
C ALA A 285 -24.72 -15.05 22.55
N PHE A 286 -23.83 -15.99 22.88
CA PHE A 286 -24.19 -17.25 23.51
C PHE A 286 -24.64 -17.11 24.95
N VAL A 287 -24.46 -15.98 25.62
CA VAL A 287 -25.01 -15.69 26.94
C VAL A 287 -26.51 -15.96 27.01
N PHE A 288 -27.26 -15.58 25.94
CA PHE A 288 -28.70 -15.83 25.87
C PHE A 288 -29.05 -17.33 25.86
N VAL A 289 -28.21 -18.18 25.23
CA VAL A 289 -28.37 -19.62 25.22
C VAL A 289 -28.11 -20.17 26.63
N PHE A 290 -27.06 -19.70 27.30
CA PHE A 290 -26.79 -20.11 28.71
C PHE A 290 -27.92 -19.69 29.63
N LEU A 291 -28.47 -18.48 29.51
CA LEU A 291 -29.61 -18.03 30.29
C LEU A 291 -30.85 -18.90 30.04
N LEU A 292 -31.11 -19.31 28.79
CA LEU A 292 -32.19 -20.21 28.45
C LEU A 292 -32.02 -21.59 29.10
N VAL A 293 -30.80 -22.15 29.09
CA VAL A 293 -30.49 -23.42 29.75
C VAL A 293 -30.65 -23.29 31.27
N ILE A 294 -30.19 -22.17 31.86
CA ILE A 294 -30.40 -21.89 33.29
C ILE A 294 -31.89 -21.84 33.65
N TYR A 295 -32.71 -21.23 32.82
CA TYR A 295 -34.15 -21.17 32.97
C TYR A 295 -34.76 -22.58 32.91
N ALA A 296 -34.33 -23.42 31.99
CA ALA A 296 -34.82 -24.79 31.85
C ALA A 296 -34.47 -25.69 33.06
N ILE A 297 -33.35 -25.44 33.75
CA ILE A 297 -32.85 -26.23 34.88
C ILE A 297 -33.32 -25.67 36.23
N GLY A 298 -33.17 -24.35 36.42
CA GLY A 298 -33.35 -23.67 37.71
C GLY A 298 -34.56 -22.73 37.76
N GLY A 299 -35.36 -22.65 36.66
CA GLY A 299 -36.56 -21.83 36.62
C GLY A 299 -36.26 -20.34 36.86
N TRP A 300 -36.91 -19.75 37.86
CA TRP A 300 -36.79 -18.32 38.19
C TRP A 300 -35.39 -17.88 38.64
N LEU A 301 -34.50 -18.83 39.03
CA LEU A 301 -33.12 -18.49 39.38
C LEU A 301 -32.35 -17.79 38.24
N VAL A 302 -32.81 -17.90 36.99
CA VAL A 302 -32.24 -17.19 35.84
C VAL A 302 -32.25 -15.68 36.00
N ILE A 303 -33.15 -15.11 36.79
CA ILE A 303 -33.24 -13.63 37.00
C ILE A 303 -31.91 -13.09 37.57
N ILE A 304 -31.24 -13.86 38.45
CA ILE A 304 -30.00 -13.43 39.11
C ILE A 304 -28.87 -13.18 38.07
N PRO A 305 -28.47 -14.17 37.23
CA PRO A 305 -27.47 -13.94 36.21
C PRO A 305 -27.94 -12.99 35.07
N ALA A 306 -29.24 -12.88 34.79
CA ALA A 306 -29.76 -11.94 33.85
C ALA A 306 -29.57 -10.47 34.30
N VAL A 307 -29.89 -10.17 35.57
CA VAL A 307 -29.62 -8.85 36.17
C VAL A 307 -28.12 -8.54 36.17
N ALA A 308 -27.29 -9.51 36.53
CA ALA A 308 -25.84 -9.38 36.53
C ALA A 308 -25.27 -9.13 35.13
N PHE A 309 -25.86 -9.77 34.11
CA PHE A 309 -25.51 -9.48 32.70
C PHE A 309 -25.78 -8.04 32.38
N LEU A 310 -26.97 -7.53 32.65
CA LEU A 310 -27.34 -6.11 32.39
C LEU A 310 -26.45 -5.15 33.18
N ALA A 311 -26.15 -5.44 34.45
CA ALA A 311 -25.25 -4.62 35.27
C ALA A 311 -23.83 -4.59 34.68
N SER A 312 -23.29 -5.74 34.27
CA SER A 312 -21.95 -5.82 33.64
C SER A 312 -21.88 -5.09 32.30
N VAL A 313 -22.92 -5.19 31.46
CA VAL A 313 -23.02 -4.41 30.21
C VAL A 313 -23.06 -2.92 30.52
N ALA A 314 -23.82 -2.48 31.51
CA ALA A 314 -23.86 -1.09 31.94
C ALA A 314 -22.50 -0.56 32.40
N VAL A 315 -21.76 -1.35 33.22
CA VAL A 315 -20.37 -1.05 33.61
C VAL A 315 -19.47 -0.90 32.37
N GLY A 316 -19.56 -1.81 31.42
CA GLY A 316 -18.81 -1.77 30.17
C GLY A 316 -19.09 -0.50 29.36
N LEU A 317 -20.35 -0.12 29.18
CA LEU A 317 -20.77 1.07 28.43
C LEU A 317 -20.36 2.39 29.11
N VAL A 318 -20.48 2.47 30.44
CA VAL A 318 -20.04 3.66 31.22
C VAL A 318 -18.53 3.83 31.13
N THR A 319 -17.81 2.73 31.30
CA THR A 319 -16.33 2.71 31.18
C THR A 319 -15.90 3.11 29.78
N GLN A 320 -16.56 2.59 28.74
CA GLN A 320 -16.27 2.90 27.34
C GLN A 320 -16.45 4.39 27.01
N ARG A 321 -17.51 5.04 27.54
CA ARG A 321 -17.71 6.49 27.35
C ARG A 321 -16.56 7.30 27.94
N ARG A 322 -16.04 6.89 29.10
CA ARG A 322 -14.90 7.54 29.79
C ARG A 322 -13.56 7.30 29.11
N ILE A 323 -13.32 6.07 28.62
CA ILE A 323 -12.06 5.67 27.93
C ILE A 323 -11.98 6.30 26.53
N GLY A 324 -13.07 6.40 25.81
CA GLY A 324 -13.06 6.73 24.39
C GLY A 324 -12.40 8.07 24.03
N LYS A 325 -12.60 9.11 24.86
CA LYS A 325 -11.93 10.41 24.66
C LYS A 325 -10.42 10.31 24.94
N ARG A 326 -10.03 9.47 25.90
CA ARG A 326 -8.63 9.28 26.33
C ARG A 326 -7.82 8.45 25.32
N VAL A 327 -8.46 7.48 24.67
CA VAL A 327 -7.82 6.69 23.60
C VAL A 327 -7.41 7.61 22.45
N ALA A 328 -8.29 8.51 22.00
CA ALA A 328 -7.96 9.46 20.94
C ALA A 328 -6.79 10.38 21.33
N ALA A 329 -6.79 10.90 22.59
CA ALA A 329 -5.67 11.70 23.09
C ALA A 329 -4.36 10.89 23.14
N SER A 330 -4.41 9.63 23.63
CA SER A 330 -3.23 8.75 23.69
C SER A 330 -2.65 8.48 22.29
N MET A 331 -3.50 8.28 21.29
CA MET A 331 -3.05 8.08 19.90
C MET A 331 -2.37 9.34 19.34
N ASN A 332 -2.91 10.53 19.63
CA ASN A 332 -2.31 11.80 19.22
C ASN A 332 -0.94 12.01 19.86
N GLU A 333 -0.81 11.80 21.16
CA GLU A 333 0.47 11.92 21.89
C GLU A 333 1.51 10.91 21.37
N ALA A 334 1.09 9.67 21.09
CA ALA A 334 1.96 8.66 20.48
C ALA A 334 2.44 9.11 19.09
N SER A 335 1.56 9.73 18.29
CA SER A 335 1.90 10.25 16.97
C SER A 335 2.91 11.39 17.06
N GLN A 336 2.71 12.34 17.96
CA GLN A 336 3.64 13.48 18.18
C GLN A 336 5.01 12.98 18.66
N ARG A 337 5.04 12.02 19.58
CA ARG A 337 6.28 11.41 20.06
C ARG A 337 7.02 10.69 18.91
N GLN A 338 6.31 9.94 18.07
CA GLN A 338 6.91 9.28 16.93
C GLN A 338 7.44 10.27 15.90
N SER A 339 6.72 11.36 15.63
CA SER A 339 7.17 12.43 14.74
C SER A 339 8.45 13.09 15.27
N LEU A 340 8.49 13.42 16.58
CA LEU A 340 9.67 13.99 17.22
C LEU A 340 10.88 13.04 17.14
N LEU A 341 10.66 11.72 17.31
CA LEU A 341 11.73 10.72 17.19
C LEU A 341 12.32 10.69 15.78
N VAL A 342 11.47 10.58 14.76
CA VAL A 342 11.90 10.56 13.36
C VAL A 342 12.63 11.84 12.99
N GLU A 343 12.11 13.00 13.40
CA GLU A 343 12.75 14.30 13.19
C GLU A 343 14.11 14.38 13.88
N SER A 344 14.20 13.96 15.14
CA SER A 344 15.45 13.97 15.90
C SER A 344 16.52 13.08 15.31
N ILE A 345 16.16 11.88 14.85
CA ILE A 345 17.12 10.95 14.20
C ILE A 345 17.59 11.54 12.86
N SER A 346 16.68 12.07 12.06
CA SER A 346 17.01 12.61 10.73
C SER A 346 17.85 13.88 10.77
N THR A 347 17.81 14.62 11.89
CA THR A 347 18.54 15.89 12.08
C THR A 347 19.59 15.84 13.20
N LEU A 348 20.09 14.62 13.53
CA LEU A 348 20.96 14.39 14.69
C LEU A 348 22.25 15.24 14.64
N GLU A 349 22.86 15.40 13.47
CA GLU A 349 24.03 16.24 13.26
C GLU A 349 23.74 17.72 13.62
N THR A 350 22.60 18.23 13.16
CA THR A 350 22.16 19.59 13.48
C THR A 350 21.90 19.75 14.97
N ILE A 351 21.28 18.76 15.62
CA ILE A 351 21.04 18.76 17.08
C ILE A 351 22.35 18.87 17.84
N LYS A 352 23.34 18.06 17.42
CA LYS A 352 24.68 18.06 18.03
C LYS A 352 25.40 19.40 17.83
N SER A 353 25.38 19.95 16.62
CA SER A 353 26.01 21.22 16.31
C SER A 353 25.40 22.40 17.07
N LEU A 354 24.08 22.37 17.30
CA LEU A 354 23.35 23.41 18.04
C LEU A 354 23.32 23.18 19.57
N ARG A 355 23.83 22.03 20.06
CA ARG A 355 23.73 21.60 21.46
C ARG A 355 22.28 21.59 21.97
N ALA A 356 21.36 21.16 21.09
CA ALA A 356 19.92 21.23 21.35
C ALA A 356 19.36 19.99 22.08
N GLU A 357 20.23 19.09 22.60
CA GLU A 357 19.83 17.84 23.24
C GLU A 357 18.90 18.06 24.43
N ALA A 358 19.22 19.02 25.29
CA ALA A 358 18.42 19.32 26.48
C ALA A 358 17.01 19.83 26.14
N TYR A 359 16.88 20.61 25.07
CA TYR A 359 15.59 21.09 24.58
C TYR A 359 14.71 19.92 24.09
N LEU A 360 15.29 19.04 23.28
CA LEU A 360 14.57 17.88 22.73
C LEU A 360 14.25 16.83 23.79
N LEU A 361 15.16 16.59 24.75
CA LEU A 361 14.90 15.71 25.89
C LEU A 361 13.73 16.22 26.74
N ARG A 362 13.63 17.53 26.98
CA ARG A 362 12.49 18.10 27.68
C ARG A 362 11.19 17.88 26.91
N LYS A 363 11.19 18.21 25.61
CA LYS A 363 10.00 18.02 24.74
C LYS A 363 9.58 16.55 24.67
N TRP A 364 10.54 15.64 24.53
CA TRP A 364 10.30 14.20 24.60
C TRP A 364 9.72 13.77 25.95
N GLY A 365 10.28 14.29 27.05
CA GLY A 365 9.81 14.05 28.41
C GLY A 365 8.36 14.48 28.61
N GLU A 366 7.98 15.66 28.11
CA GLU A 366 6.59 16.16 28.16
C GLU A 366 5.62 15.23 27.41
N HIS A 367 5.92 14.88 26.15
CA HIS A 367 5.09 13.94 25.38
C HIS A 367 5.03 12.55 26.01
N SER A 368 6.16 12.05 26.54
CA SER A 368 6.22 10.75 27.21
C SER A 368 5.42 10.75 28.51
N LYS A 369 5.50 11.81 29.32
CA LYS A 369 4.71 11.97 30.54
C LYS A 369 3.20 12.01 30.23
N ASN A 370 2.78 12.77 29.22
CA ASN A 370 1.39 12.87 28.82
C ASN A 370 0.85 11.51 28.31
N ALA A 371 1.64 10.82 27.47
CA ALA A 371 1.31 9.50 26.98
C ALA A 371 1.20 8.48 28.13
N ALA A 372 2.16 8.47 29.08
CA ALA A 372 2.15 7.59 30.23
C ALA A 372 0.93 7.82 31.13
N ASN A 373 0.66 9.09 31.50
CA ASN A 373 -0.50 9.47 32.32
C ASN A 373 -1.83 9.07 31.66
N THR A 374 -1.95 9.25 30.35
CA THR A 374 -3.16 8.90 29.61
C THR A 374 -3.32 7.38 29.52
N SER A 375 -2.23 6.65 29.26
CA SER A 375 -2.21 5.19 29.23
C SER A 375 -2.54 4.56 30.60
N GLU A 376 -1.95 5.13 31.65
CA GLU A 376 -2.23 4.72 33.06
C GLU A 376 -3.72 4.85 33.38
N LYS A 377 -4.32 6.00 33.09
CA LYS A 377 -5.75 6.24 33.32
C LYS A 377 -6.65 5.29 32.54
N ILE A 378 -6.27 4.94 31.29
CA ILE A 378 -6.98 3.93 30.49
C ILE A 378 -6.88 2.55 31.16
N LYS A 379 -5.68 2.15 31.58
CA LYS A 379 -5.44 0.89 32.28
C LYS A 379 -6.19 0.80 33.60
N GLN A 380 -6.16 1.85 34.42
CA GLN A 380 -6.89 1.92 35.70
C GLN A 380 -8.40 1.78 35.50
N LEU A 381 -8.99 2.51 34.54
CA LEU A 381 -10.42 2.41 34.23
C LEU A 381 -10.79 1.02 33.71
N SER A 382 -9.94 0.41 32.88
CA SER A 382 -10.18 -0.94 32.36
C SER A 382 -10.06 -2.00 33.46
N ALA A 383 -9.05 -1.88 34.33
CA ALA A 383 -8.87 -2.76 35.47
C ALA A 383 -10.03 -2.63 36.48
N ALA A 384 -10.47 -1.41 36.78
CA ALA A 384 -11.63 -1.18 37.64
C ALA A 384 -12.89 -1.82 37.09
N ALA A 385 -13.16 -1.70 35.78
CA ALA A 385 -14.28 -2.35 35.14
C ALA A 385 -14.20 -3.89 35.22
N GLY A 386 -13.00 -4.44 34.99
CA GLY A 386 -12.76 -5.88 35.13
C GLY A 386 -13.00 -6.38 36.59
N ASN A 387 -12.46 -5.68 37.56
CA ASN A 387 -12.63 -6.00 38.98
C ASN A 387 -14.09 -5.90 39.43
N ILE A 388 -14.84 -4.88 38.98
CA ILE A 388 -16.27 -4.74 39.25
C ILE A 388 -17.04 -5.92 38.64
N THR A 389 -16.76 -6.29 37.39
CA THR A 389 -17.41 -7.43 36.75
C THR A 389 -17.10 -8.75 37.46
N GLN A 390 -15.87 -8.95 37.93
CA GLN A 390 -15.48 -10.11 38.71
C GLN A 390 -16.20 -10.14 40.07
N ALA A 391 -16.34 -8.98 40.73
CA ALA A 391 -17.12 -8.90 41.96
C ALA A 391 -18.61 -9.22 41.74
N ILE A 392 -19.20 -8.71 40.64
CA ILE A 392 -20.57 -9.08 40.23
C ILE A 392 -20.68 -10.59 40.04
N GLN A 393 -19.71 -11.24 39.38
CA GLN A 393 -19.71 -12.70 39.18
C GLN A 393 -19.66 -13.49 40.52
N GLN A 394 -18.86 -13.03 41.47
CA GLN A 394 -18.81 -13.63 42.79
C GLN A 394 -20.14 -13.48 43.57
N LEU A 395 -20.74 -12.25 43.49
CA LEU A 395 -22.05 -12.01 44.10
C LEU A 395 -23.15 -12.87 43.46
N VAL A 396 -23.13 -13.06 42.14
CA VAL A 396 -24.05 -13.98 41.45
C VAL A 396 -23.92 -15.39 41.99
N THR A 397 -22.69 -15.86 42.17
CA THR A 397 -22.47 -17.22 42.75
C THR A 397 -23.08 -17.34 44.13
N VAL A 398 -22.82 -16.38 45.04
CA VAL A 398 -23.38 -16.37 46.38
C VAL A 398 -24.92 -16.27 46.34
N ALA A 399 -25.46 -15.35 45.55
CA ALA A 399 -26.89 -15.17 45.44
C ALA A 399 -27.61 -16.40 44.88
N LEU A 400 -27.02 -17.06 43.88
CA LEU A 400 -27.55 -18.32 43.33
C LEU A 400 -27.54 -19.46 44.35
N VAL A 401 -26.47 -19.58 45.16
CA VAL A 401 -26.40 -20.60 46.22
C VAL A 401 -27.46 -20.33 47.31
N VAL A 402 -27.61 -19.08 47.77
CA VAL A 402 -28.61 -18.70 48.76
C VAL A 402 -30.03 -18.90 48.23
N ALA A 403 -30.36 -18.35 47.10
CA ALA A 403 -31.68 -18.46 46.48
C ALA A 403 -32.00 -19.92 46.10
N GLY A 404 -30.99 -20.64 45.61
CA GLY A 404 -31.10 -22.07 45.32
C GLY A 404 -31.36 -22.92 46.54
N ALA A 405 -30.76 -22.59 47.71
CA ALA A 405 -31.03 -23.29 48.98
C ALA A 405 -32.47 -23.09 49.43
N TYR A 406 -33.03 -21.88 49.31
CA TYR A 406 -34.47 -21.66 49.57
C TYR A 406 -35.35 -22.43 48.60
N ALA A 407 -35.07 -22.38 47.30
CA ALA A 407 -35.84 -23.10 46.29
C ALA A 407 -35.74 -24.64 46.47
N PHE A 408 -34.61 -25.12 46.97
CA PHE A 408 -34.43 -26.53 47.34
C PHE A 408 -35.28 -26.91 48.55
N SER A 409 -35.33 -26.09 49.60
CA SER A 409 -36.14 -26.35 50.78
C SER A 409 -37.66 -26.38 50.46
N GLU A 410 -38.07 -25.70 49.42
CA GLU A 410 -39.44 -25.71 48.91
C GLU A 410 -39.69 -26.85 47.88
N GLY A 411 -38.67 -27.62 47.55
CA GLY A 411 -38.77 -28.75 46.61
C GLY A 411 -38.83 -28.39 45.14
N HIS A 412 -38.54 -27.14 44.79
CA HIS A 412 -38.64 -26.63 43.42
C HIS A 412 -37.40 -26.98 42.57
N VAL A 413 -36.23 -27.17 43.18
CA VAL A 413 -34.96 -27.47 42.47
C VAL A 413 -34.17 -28.56 43.22
N SER A 414 -33.36 -29.32 42.47
CA SER A 414 -32.46 -30.32 43.07
C SER A 414 -31.10 -29.71 43.45
N THR A 415 -30.32 -30.41 44.27
CA THR A 415 -28.94 -29.99 44.61
C THR A 415 -28.06 -29.89 43.39
N GLY A 416 -28.15 -30.86 42.47
CA GLY A 416 -27.40 -30.81 41.22
C GLY A 416 -27.81 -29.66 40.30
N ALA A 417 -29.13 -29.32 40.31
CA ALA A 417 -29.63 -28.15 39.57
C ALA A 417 -29.02 -26.85 40.09
N ILE A 418 -28.84 -26.66 41.39
CA ILE A 418 -28.16 -25.49 41.97
C ILE A 418 -26.73 -25.42 41.47
N ILE A 419 -25.98 -26.53 41.59
CA ILE A 419 -24.57 -26.57 41.14
C ILE A 419 -24.44 -26.33 39.65
N GLY A 420 -25.28 -26.96 38.83
CA GLY A 420 -25.33 -26.77 37.39
C GLY A 420 -25.62 -25.31 36.99
N THR A 421 -26.59 -24.70 37.69
CA THR A 421 -26.96 -23.29 37.48
C THR A 421 -25.82 -22.33 37.83
N VAL A 422 -25.12 -22.55 38.96
CA VAL A 422 -23.95 -21.77 39.36
C VAL A 422 -22.83 -21.86 38.32
N MET A 423 -22.53 -23.10 37.86
CA MET A 423 -21.51 -23.33 36.84
C MET A 423 -21.85 -22.63 35.48
N LEU A 424 -23.11 -22.75 35.06
CA LEU A 424 -23.59 -22.08 33.83
C LEU A 424 -23.59 -20.56 33.96
N ALA A 425 -24.00 -20.02 35.12
CA ALA A 425 -23.95 -18.59 35.40
C ALA A 425 -22.53 -18.03 35.32
N GLY A 426 -21.56 -18.76 35.87
CA GLY A 426 -20.14 -18.42 35.73
C GLY A 426 -19.69 -18.33 34.28
N ARG A 427 -20.15 -19.27 33.44
CA ARG A 427 -19.85 -19.24 32.00
C ARG A 427 -20.58 -18.11 31.22
N ALA A 428 -21.81 -17.80 31.65
CA ALA A 428 -22.59 -16.70 31.05
C ALA A 428 -21.98 -15.33 31.37
N VAL A 429 -21.43 -15.11 32.55
CA VAL A 429 -20.90 -13.82 33.01
C VAL A 429 -19.42 -13.62 32.61
N ALA A 430 -18.64 -14.70 32.47
CA ALA A 430 -17.21 -14.62 32.19
C ALA A 430 -16.81 -13.76 30.95
N PRO A 431 -17.47 -13.85 29.78
CA PRO A 431 -17.15 -13.00 28.61
C PRO A 431 -17.34 -11.51 28.89
N LEU A 432 -18.21 -11.15 29.85
CA LEU A 432 -18.53 -9.77 30.18
C LEU A 432 -17.34 -9.00 30.75
N GLY A 433 -16.43 -9.67 31.46
CA GLY A 433 -15.18 -9.10 31.95
C GLY A 433 -14.26 -8.64 30.84
N GLN A 434 -14.39 -9.23 29.65
CA GLN A 434 -13.61 -8.85 28.46
C GLN A 434 -14.24 -7.71 27.64
N ILE A 435 -15.54 -7.40 27.87
CA ILE A 435 -16.28 -6.43 27.05
C ILE A 435 -15.63 -5.04 27.08
N ALA A 436 -15.22 -4.55 28.25
CA ALA A 436 -14.61 -3.21 28.37
C ALA A 436 -13.32 -3.10 27.55
N ILE A 437 -12.48 -4.15 27.59
CA ILE A 437 -11.21 -4.20 26.82
C ILE A 437 -11.52 -4.32 25.33
N THR A 438 -12.45 -5.19 24.97
CA THR A 438 -12.84 -5.43 23.56
C THR A 438 -13.46 -4.18 22.93
N LEU A 439 -14.31 -3.46 23.65
CA LEU A 439 -14.88 -2.18 23.18
C LEU A 439 -13.80 -1.10 23.06
N SER A 440 -12.79 -1.07 23.93
CA SER A 440 -11.66 -0.17 23.81
C SER A 440 -10.85 -0.45 22.55
N ARG A 441 -10.53 -1.72 22.28
CA ARG A 441 -9.86 -2.15 21.03
C ARG A 441 -10.69 -1.82 19.78
N PHE A 442 -12.00 -2.07 19.83
CA PHE A 442 -12.91 -1.69 18.74
C PHE A 442 -12.85 -0.20 18.43
N ARG A 443 -12.86 0.64 19.46
CA ARG A 443 -12.79 2.09 19.29
C ARG A 443 -11.44 2.54 18.73
N GLN A 444 -10.35 1.94 19.17
CA GLN A 444 -9.01 2.16 18.64
C GLN A 444 -8.95 1.75 17.16
N ALA A 445 -9.43 0.56 16.81
CA ALA A 445 -9.52 0.10 15.43
C ALA A 445 -10.36 1.03 14.55
N MET A 446 -11.49 1.55 15.07
CA MET A 446 -12.35 2.48 14.34
C MET A 446 -11.68 3.84 14.09
N LEU A 447 -10.91 4.36 15.07
CA LEU A 447 -10.12 5.58 14.90
C LEU A 447 -9.00 5.36 13.87
N SER A 448 -8.28 4.26 14.00
CA SER A 448 -7.23 3.86 13.04
C SER A 448 -7.79 3.67 11.64
N LEU A 449 -8.96 3.06 11.50
CA LEU A 449 -9.66 2.91 10.22
C LEU A 449 -9.97 4.28 9.58
N ARG A 450 -10.37 5.28 10.36
CA ARG A 450 -10.59 6.65 9.84
C ARG A 450 -9.28 7.26 9.34
N MET A 451 -8.18 7.07 10.06
CA MET A 451 -6.86 7.56 9.64
C MET A 451 -6.39 6.87 8.35
N VAL A 452 -6.53 5.55 8.25
CA VAL A 452 -6.21 4.80 7.03
C VAL A 452 -7.12 5.21 5.89
N ASN A 453 -8.43 5.40 6.13
CA ASN A 453 -9.36 5.89 5.12
C ASN A 453 -8.96 7.28 4.59
N SER A 454 -8.41 8.16 5.43
CA SER A 454 -7.91 9.45 4.96
C SER A 454 -6.72 9.33 4.00
N ILE A 455 -5.89 8.27 4.14
CA ILE A 455 -4.81 7.95 3.19
C ILE A 455 -5.41 7.35 1.92
N MET A 456 -6.34 6.40 2.06
CA MET A 456 -6.97 5.74 0.91
C MET A 456 -7.81 6.69 0.05
N ALA A 457 -8.33 7.77 0.65
CA ALA A 457 -9.08 8.82 -0.04
C ALA A 457 -8.18 9.88 -0.72
N GLN A 458 -6.86 9.86 -0.51
CA GLN A 458 -5.97 10.80 -1.17
C GLN A 458 -6.02 10.62 -2.69
N PRO A 459 -5.99 11.73 -3.45
CA PRO A 459 -5.93 11.67 -4.89
C PRO A 459 -4.67 10.93 -5.34
N GLU A 460 -4.85 10.05 -6.30
CA GLU A 460 -3.76 9.32 -6.92
C GLU A 460 -3.14 10.13 -8.04
N ASP A 461 -1.84 9.96 -8.21
CA ASP A 461 -1.11 10.53 -9.32
C ASP A 461 -1.52 9.87 -10.67
N ARG A 462 -2.00 8.61 -10.58
CA ARG A 462 -2.47 7.78 -11.70
C ARG A 462 -3.93 7.38 -11.47
N PRO A 463 -4.91 8.28 -11.58
CA PRO A 463 -6.30 7.90 -11.39
C PRO A 463 -6.79 7.01 -12.53
N ASP A 464 -7.28 5.82 -12.23
CA ASP A 464 -7.83 4.87 -13.21
C ASP A 464 -9.11 5.36 -13.90
N THR A 465 -9.70 6.43 -13.37
CA THR A 465 -10.98 7.00 -13.86
C THR A 465 -10.82 8.01 -14.97
N VAL A 466 -9.60 8.43 -15.29
CA VAL A 466 -9.31 9.43 -16.33
C VAL A 466 -8.82 8.73 -17.59
N GLY A 467 -9.47 8.98 -18.72
CA GLY A 467 -8.99 8.56 -20.03
C GLY A 467 -7.76 9.36 -20.43
N PHE A 468 -6.57 8.81 -20.27
CA PHE A 468 -5.33 9.39 -20.73
C PHE A 468 -5.17 9.19 -22.24
N VAL A 469 -4.51 10.16 -22.93
CA VAL A 469 -4.16 10.00 -24.33
C VAL A 469 -3.08 8.93 -24.47
N ASN A 470 -3.37 7.93 -25.29
CA ASN A 470 -2.42 6.84 -25.61
C ASN A 470 -1.52 7.28 -26.79
N ARG A 471 -0.69 8.29 -26.58
CA ARG A 471 0.26 8.80 -27.57
C ARG A 471 1.62 9.04 -26.92
N PRO A 472 2.68 8.36 -27.38
CA PRO A 472 4.02 8.55 -26.82
C PRO A 472 4.57 9.94 -27.13
N ILE A 473 5.32 10.52 -26.20
CA ILE A 473 6.07 11.76 -26.38
C ILE A 473 7.32 11.40 -27.21
N ARG A 474 7.38 11.88 -28.46
CA ARG A 474 8.44 11.49 -29.41
C ARG A 474 9.48 12.57 -29.64
N ASN A 475 9.04 13.83 -29.72
CA ASN A 475 9.89 14.94 -30.18
C ASN A 475 10.51 15.72 -29.02
N GLY A 476 9.84 15.81 -27.88
CA GLY A 476 10.29 16.60 -26.74
C GLY A 476 10.11 18.10 -26.90
N ALA A 477 9.12 18.55 -27.68
CA ALA A 477 8.70 19.95 -27.75
C ALA A 477 7.87 20.32 -26.52
N MET A 478 8.02 21.55 -26.02
CA MET A 478 7.24 22.07 -24.89
C MET A 478 6.69 23.46 -25.16
N ALA A 479 5.51 23.76 -24.60
CA ALA A 479 4.98 25.12 -24.62
C ALA A 479 4.30 25.45 -23.29
N PHE A 480 4.74 26.52 -22.66
CA PHE A 480 4.10 27.12 -21.49
C PHE A 480 3.17 28.23 -21.99
N LYS A 481 1.88 28.13 -21.69
CA LYS A 481 0.85 29.09 -22.04
C LYS A 481 0.20 29.63 -20.79
N ASN A 482 0.61 30.83 -20.41
CA ASN A 482 0.12 31.52 -19.21
C ASN A 482 0.14 30.63 -17.91
N VAL A 483 1.23 29.88 -17.73
CA VAL A 483 1.35 28.91 -16.65
C VAL A 483 1.61 29.61 -15.33
N GLY A 484 0.73 29.35 -14.34
CA GLY A 484 0.90 29.74 -12.96
C GLY A 484 0.86 28.53 -12.01
N PHE A 485 1.50 28.68 -10.85
CA PHE A 485 1.56 27.63 -9.86
C PHE A 485 1.64 28.13 -8.42
N VAL A 486 0.81 27.52 -7.56
CA VAL A 486 0.78 27.69 -6.11
C VAL A 486 0.97 26.34 -5.44
N TYR A 487 1.87 26.23 -4.46
CA TYR A 487 2.03 25.00 -3.69
C TYR A 487 0.80 24.74 -2.81
N PRO A 488 0.40 23.47 -2.62
CA PRO A 488 -0.69 23.12 -1.71
C PRO A 488 -0.46 23.67 -0.30
N GLY A 489 -1.47 24.36 0.26
CA GLY A 489 -1.39 24.98 1.58
C GLY A 489 -0.64 26.31 1.64
N SER A 490 -0.18 26.86 0.52
CA SER A 490 0.39 28.21 0.38
C SER A 490 -0.60 29.14 -0.30
N GLU A 491 -0.58 30.41 0.08
CA GLU A 491 -1.32 31.47 -0.65
C GLU A 491 -0.45 32.17 -1.70
N ASN A 492 0.86 31.98 -1.63
CA ASN A 492 1.80 32.68 -2.51
C ASN A 492 1.96 31.93 -3.83
N GLU A 493 1.75 32.67 -4.94
CA GLU A 493 2.02 32.18 -6.29
C GLU A 493 3.54 32.15 -6.52
N VAL A 494 4.07 30.96 -6.82
CA VAL A 494 5.52 30.76 -7.05
C VAL A 494 5.89 30.98 -8.51
N LEU A 495 4.98 30.67 -9.43
CA LEU A 495 5.13 30.93 -10.86
C LEU A 495 3.88 31.64 -11.35
N SER A 496 4.03 32.74 -12.11
CA SER A 496 2.93 33.58 -12.56
C SER A 496 3.05 33.90 -14.05
N GLY A 497 2.07 33.42 -14.83
CA GLY A 497 1.90 33.80 -16.24
C GLY A 497 3.07 33.44 -17.14
N LEU A 498 3.73 32.32 -16.96
CA LEU A 498 4.86 31.91 -17.79
C LEU A 498 4.42 31.62 -19.22
N ASN A 499 5.04 32.28 -20.17
CA ASN A 499 4.78 32.13 -21.62
C ASN A 499 6.10 31.98 -22.40
N PHE A 500 6.39 30.77 -22.87
CA PHE A 500 7.53 30.48 -23.77
C PHE A 500 7.35 29.11 -24.43
N THR A 501 8.12 28.86 -25.48
CA THR A 501 8.14 27.58 -26.19
C THR A 501 9.55 27.05 -26.28
N VAL A 502 9.67 25.72 -26.26
CA VAL A 502 10.93 24.97 -26.39
C VAL A 502 10.81 24.05 -27.58
N LYS A 503 11.75 24.16 -28.52
CA LYS A 503 11.82 23.29 -29.70
C LYS A 503 12.50 21.95 -29.34
N PRO A 504 12.19 20.86 -30.08
CA PRO A 504 12.92 19.60 -29.92
C PRO A 504 14.44 19.80 -30.05
N GLY A 505 15.20 19.23 -29.15
CA GLY A 505 16.66 19.31 -29.13
C GLY A 505 17.24 20.67 -28.74
N GLU A 506 16.41 21.64 -28.33
CA GLU A 506 16.87 22.94 -27.88
C GLU A 506 17.58 22.87 -26.53
N ARG A 507 18.63 23.66 -26.34
CA ARG A 507 19.43 23.75 -25.14
C ARG A 507 19.20 25.06 -24.41
N ILE A 508 18.54 25.03 -23.28
CA ILE A 508 18.07 26.20 -22.53
C ILE A 508 18.72 26.27 -21.16
N GLY A 509 19.27 27.46 -20.85
CA GLY A 509 19.69 27.79 -19.49
C GLY A 509 18.61 28.61 -18.79
N ILE A 510 18.21 28.19 -17.59
CA ILE A 510 17.31 28.97 -16.73
C ILE A 510 18.12 29.60 -15.63
N ILE A 511 18.14 30.91 -15.56
CA ILE A 511 18.86 31.70 -14.55
C ILE A 511 17.89 32.56 -13.75
N GLY A 512 18.24 32.83 -12.51
CA GLY A 512 17.42 33.63 -11.59
C GLY A 512 17.90 33.48 -10.14
N ARG A 513 17.48 34.39 -9.28
CA ARG A 513 17.82 34.36 -7.86
C ARG A 513 17.28 33.10 -7.16
N ILE A 514 17.82 32.78 -5.99
CA ILE A 514 17.27 31.72 -5.13
C ILE A 514 15.82 32.06 -4.80
N GLY A 515 14.90 31.07 -4.92
CA GLY A 515 13.48 31.28 -4.71
C GLY A 515 12.70 31.85 -5.92
N SER A 516 13.32 32.06 -7.09
CA SER A 516 12.63 32.58 -8.29
C SER A 516 11.68 31.58 -8.98
N GLY A 517 11.63 30.30 -8.56
CA GLY A 517 10.74 29.28 -9.12
C GLY A 517 11.39 28.27 -10.08
N LYS A 518 12.73 28.28 -10.26
CA LYS A 518 13.45 27.37 -11.18
C LYS A 518 13.15 25.88 -10.90
N THR A 519 13.35 25.44 -9.67
CA THR A 519 13.05 24.08 -9.22
C THR A 519 11.57 23.71 -9.43
N THR A 520 10.67 24.66 -9.19
CA THR A 520 9.23 24.48 -9.37
C THR A 520 8.90 24.23 -10.85
N MET A 521 9.56 24.91 -11.76
CA MET A 521 9.39 24.66 -13.20
C MET A 521 9.79 23.22 -13.57
N GLY A 522 10.93 22.71 -13.06
CA GLY A 522 11.33 21.31 -13.27
C GLY A 522 10.30 20.32 -12.72
N ARG A 523 9.72 20.61 -11.56
CA ARG A 523 8.66 19.77 -10.97
C ARG A 523 7.38 19.75 -11.80
N LEU A 524 7.03 20.85 -12.47
CA LEU A 524 5.90 20.89 -13.40
C LEU A 524 6.21 20.12 -14.69
N ILE A 525 7.40 20.30 -15.28
CA ILE A 525 7.83 19.58 -16.49
C ILE A 525 7.81 18.07 -16.28
N GLY A 526 8.30 17.59 -15.13
CA GLY A 526 8.27 16.16 -14.77
C GLY A 526 6.93 15.67 -14.26
N ARG A 527 5.88 16.49 -14.29
CA ARG A 527 4.54 16.14 -13.80
C ARG A 527 4.56 15.61 -12.36
N LEU A 528 5.45 16.16 -11.51
CA LEU A 528 5.42 15.95 -10.07
C LEU A 528 4.34 16.80 -9.40
N PHE A 529 4.03 17.94 -10.00
CA PHE A 529 2.88 18.81 -9.74
C PHE A 529 2.23 19.20 -11.05
N LEU A 530 0.97 19.63 -11.01
CA LEU A 530 0.23 20.15 -12.14
C LEU A 530 0.10 21.67 -12.03
N PRO A 531 0.10 22.43 -13.16
CA PRO A 531 -0.16 23.87 -13.14
C PRO A 531 -1.50 24.17 -12.47
N THR A 532 -1.55 25.24 -11.65
CA THR A 532 -2.78 25.75 -11.05
C THR A 532 -3.58 26.62 -12.01
N SER A 533 -2.89 27.28 -12.96
CA SER A 533 -3.48 28.06 -14.04
C SER A 533 -2.68 27.90 -15.34
N GLY A 534 -3.31 28.15 -16.48
CA GLY A 534 -2.70 28.00 -17.79
C GLY A 534 -2.53 26.55 -18.25
N GLU A 535 -1.72 26.37 -19.29
CA GLU A 535 -1.48 25.07 -19.95
C GLU A 535 0.01 24.81 -20.16
N LEU A 536 0.47 23.62 -19.79
CA LEU A 536 1.79 23.10 -20.14
C LEU A 536 1.61 21.98 -21.18
N LEU A 537 2.07 22.25 -22.40
CA LEU A 537 1.94 21.30 -23.50
C LEU A 537 3.26 20.55 -23.73
N LEU A 538 3.17 19.23 -23.93
CA LEU A 538 4.26 18.38 -24.41
C LEU A 538 3.85 17.80 -25.77
N ASP A 539 4.68 18.00 -26.80
CA ASP A 539 4.36 17.64 -28.19
C ASP A 539 2.97 18.12 -28.66
N GLY A 540 2.53 19.30 -28.14
CA GLY A 540 1.25 19.93 -28.46
C GLY A 540 0.04 19.45 -27.68
N ILE A 541 0.21 18.51 -26.75
CA ILE A 541 -0.85 17.97 -25.89
C ILE A 541 -0.63 18.42 -24.45
N ASP A 542 -1.69 18.82 -23.75
CA ASP A 542 -1.60 19.23 -22.34
C ASP A 542 -1.08 18.08 -21.45
N ILE A 543 -0.14 18.41 -20.57
CA ILE A 543 0.51 17.45 -19.68
C ILE A 543 -0.49 16.71 -18.77
N ARG A 544 -1.65 17.30 -18.52
CA ARG A 544 -2.76 16.69 -17.74
C ARG A 544 -3.40 15.51 -18.47
N GLN A 545 -3.35 15.50 -19.81
CA GLN A 545 -3.94 14.47 -20.66
C GLN A 545 -3.03 13.23 -20.82
N TYR A 546 -1.73 13.37 -20.60
CA TYR A 546 -0.81 12.25 -20.63
C TYR A 546 -0.89 11.41 -19.33
N HIS A 547 -0.66 10.11 -19.46
CA HIS A 547 -0.42 9.29 -18.27
C HIS A 547 0.90 9.72 -17.59
N PRO A 548 0.99 9.80 -16.23
CA PRO A 548 2.22 10.23 -15.53
C PRO A 548 3.46 9.41 -15.89
N SER A 549 3.30 8.10 -16.08
CA SER A 549 4.41 7.21 -16.47
C SER A 549 4.97 7.57 -17.84
N GLU A 550 4.12 7.98 -18.79
CA GLU A 550 4.54 8.39 -20.13
C GLU A 550 5.38 9.68 -20.06
N VAL A 551 4.91 10.66 -19.28
CA VAL A 551 5.68 11.89 -19.08
C VAL A 551 7.02 11.59 -18.41
N ARG A 552 7.06 10.77 -17.36
CA ARG A 552 8.28 10.45 -16.60
C ARG A 552 9.24 9.53 -17.35
N ALA A 553 8.75 8.77 -18.32
CA ALA A 553 9.63 8.02 -19.25
C ALA A 553 10.29 8.96 -20.27
N ALA A 554 9.58 9.99 -20.73
CA ALA A 554 10.08 10.95 -21.71
C ALA A 554 10.88 12.10 -21.07
N VAL A 555 10.63 12.44 -19.80
CA VAL A 555 11.23 13.57 -19.07
C VAL A 555 12.10 13.04 -17.92
N GLY A 556 13.38 13.24 -18.03
CA GLY A 556 14.34 12.95 -16.97
C GLY A 556 14.68 14.18 -16.14
N ILE A 557 14.64 14.07 -14.83
CA ILE A 557 14.97 15.15 -13.91
C ILE A 557 16.10 14.75 -13.00
N VAL A 558 17.11 15.61 -12.89
CA VAL A 558 18.12 15.53 -11.83
C VAL A 558 17.88 16.67 -10.86
N ALA A 559 17.46 16.33 -9.66
CA ALA A 559 17.21 17.30 -8.59
C ALA A 559 18.53 17.78 -7.94
N GLN A 560 18.49 18.94 -7.31
CA GLN A 560 19.62 19.57 -6.64
C GLN A 560 20.27 18.68 -5.56
N ALA A 561 19.47 17.91 -4.79
CA ALA A 561 19.99 17.11 -3.68
C ALA A 561 20.60 15.76 -4.09
N GLY A 562 20.27 15.20 -5.25
CA GLY A 562 20.81 13.93 -5.75
C GLY A 562 20.55 12.75 -4.79
N ASP A 563 19.34 12.64 -4.20
CA ASP A 563 19.05 11.61 -3.21
C ASP A 563 19.23 10.19 -3.76
N LEU A 564 19.93 9.35 -2.97
CA LEU A 564 20.16 7.95 -3.26
C LEU A 564 19.42 7.06 -2.24
N PHE A 565 19.08 5.86 -2.67
CA PHE A 565 18.51 4.86 -1.78
C PHE A 565 19.62 4.06 -1.10
N SER A 566 19.35 3.60 0.12
CA SER A 566 20.26 2.68 0.81
C SER A 566 20.46 1.41 -0.03
N GLY A 567 21.69 0.99 -0.16
CA GLY A 567 22.10 -0.14 -1.00
C GLY A 567 23.40 0.14 -1.76
N THR A 568 23.66 -0.60 -2.83
CA THR A 568 24.85 -0.47 -3.65
C THR A 568 24.70 0.57 -4.77
N ILE A 569 25.81 0.98 -5.38
CA ILE A 569 25.78 1.80 -6.60
C ILE A 569 24.99 1.10 -7.71
N LYS A 570 25.23 -0.21 -7.92
CA LYS A 570 24.53 -1.00 -8.94
C LYS A 570 23.02 -1.01 -8.70
N GLU A 571 22.55 -1.29 -7.47
CA GLU A 571 21.13 -1.26 -7.12
C GLU A 571 20.52 0.13 -7.36
N ASN A 572 21.24 1.19 -7.04
CA ASN A 572 20.80 2.55 -7.28
C ASN A 572 20.66 2.90 -8.76
N LEU A 573 21.50 2.35 -9.62
CA LEU A 573 21.40 2.52 -11.09
C LEU A 573 20.23 1.69 -11.65
N LEU A 574 20.10 0.44 -11.21
CA LEU A 574 19.00 -0.45 -11.60
C LEU A 574 17.61 0.06 -11.21
N MET A 575 17.48 0.91 -10.18
CA MET A 575 16.19 1.53 -9.85
C MET A 575 15.62 2.39 -10.98
N ALA A 576 16.48 3.03 -11.77
CA ALA A 576 16.04 3.84 -12.91
C ALA A 576 15.65 2.99 -14.13
N CYS A 577 16.38 1.88 -14.34
CA CYS A 577 16.14 0.93 -15.42
C CYS A 577 16.42 -0.48 -14.91
N PRO A 578 15.44 -1.19 -14.32
CA PRO A 578 15.63 -2.54 -13.77
C PRO A 578 16.09 -3.58 -14.80
N GLU A 579 15.88 -3.29 -16.07
CA GLU A 579 16.21 -4.18 -17.19
C GLU A 579 17.59 -3.87 -17.82
N ALA A 580 18.34 -2.89 -17.25
CA ALA A 580 19.65 -2.52 -17.81
C ALA A 580 20.65 -3.66 -17.65
N THR A 581 21.37 -3.96 -18.75
CA THR A 581 22.48 -4.91 -18.73
C THR A 581 23.68 -4.31 -17.99
N ASP A 582 24.59 -5.16 -17.50
CA ASP A 582 25.81 -4.70 -16.84
C ASP A 582 26.65 -3.79 -17.76
N GLU A 583 26.65 -4.05 -19.08
CA GLU A 583 27.31 -3.20 -20.06
C GLU A 583 26.67 -1.79 -20.13
N GLN A 584 25.35 -1.71 -20.19
CA GLN A 584 24.63 -0.43 -20.17
C GLN A 584 24.86 0.34 -18.86
N ILE A 585 24.91 -0.36 -17.73
CA ILE A 585 25.23 0.25 -16.43
C ILE A 585 26.61 0.87 -16.44
N ILE A 586 27.62 0.12 -16.91
CA ILE A 586 29.02 0.58 -16.98
C ILE A 586 29.15 1.76 -17.95
N ASP A 587 28.50 1.72 -19.11
CA ASP A 587 28.54 2.80 -20.08
C ASP A 587 27.91 4.09 -19.53
N ALA A 588 26.75 4.01 -18.92
CA ALA A 588 26.10 5.15 -18.29
C ALA A 588 26.90 5.71 -17.10
N ALA A 589 27.48 4.82 -16.29
CA ALA A 589 28.33 5.19 -15.17
C ALA A 589 29.61 5.91 -15.65
N ARG A 590 30.24 5.40 -16.69
CA ARG A 590 31.43 6.02 -17.31
C ARG A 590 31.08 7.38 -17.91
N ALA A 591 29.98 7.48 -18.66
CA ALA A 591 29.52 8.73 -19.25
C ALA A 591 29.20 9.80 -18.20
N ALA A 592 28.73 9.42 -17.02
CA ALA A 592 28.45 10.33 -15.91
C ALA A 592 29.65 10.58 -14.97
N GLY A 593 30.78 9.87 -15.14
CA GLY A 593 31.94 9.99 -14.26
C GLY A 593 31.89 9.18 -12.96
N VAL A 594 30.92 8.28 -12.83
CA VAL A 594 30.79 7.37 -11.65
C VAL A 594 31.96 6.40 -11.61
N ASP A 595 32.42 5.93 -12.76
CA ASP A 595 33.50 4.95 -12.90
C ASP A 595 34.82 5.44 -12.29
N GLU A 596 35.07 6.74 -12.22
CA GLU A 596 36.31 7.33 -11.69
C GLU A 596 36.53 7.06 -10.20
N PHE A 597 35.48 7.02 -9.40
CA PHE A 597 35.60 6.73 -7.97
C PHE A 597 35.26 5.28 -7.64
N VAL A 598 34.36 4.65 -8.43
CA VAL A 598 34.00 3.25 -8.25
C VAL A 598 35.16 2.31 -8.57
N SER A 599 35.94 2.58 -9.64
CA SER A 599 37.12 1.79 -10.02
C SER A 599 38.23 1.78 -8.96
N ARG A 600 38.26 2.79 -8.09
CA ARG A 600 39.21 2.88 -6.97
C ARG A 600 38.75 2.16 -5.70
N HIS A 601 37.47 1.79 -5.64
CA HIS A 601 36.89 1.14 -4.46
C HIS A 601 37.01 -0.39 -4.56
N PRO A 602 37.44 -1.11 -3.48
CA PRO A 602 37.65 -2.57 -3.55
C PRO A 602 36.42 -3.38 -3.97
N ARG A 603 35.22 -2.87 -3.69
CA ARG A 603 33.94 -3.53 -4.06
C ARG A 603 33.38 -3.05 -5.40
N GLY A 604 34.03 -2.14 -6.11
CA GLY A 604 33.55 -1.63 -7.37
C GLY A 604 32.09 -1.12 -7.26
N TYR A 605 31.22 -1.53 -8.18
CA TYR A 605 29.81 -1.15 -8.21
C TYR A 605 28.96 -1.71 -7.06
N ASP A 606 29.49 -2.68 -6.29
CA ASP A 606 28.85 -3.20 -5.06
C ASP A 606 29.20 -2.34 -3.82
N MET A 607 29.83 -1.20 -4.01
CA MET A 607 30.06 -0.20 -2.96
C MET A 607 28.72 0.28 -2.40
N ASN A 608 28.55 0.22 -1.07
CA ASN A 608 27.36 0.68 -0.37
C ASN A 608 27.37 2.21 -0.25
N VAL A 609 26.28 2.84 -0.69
CA VAL A 609 26.13 4.32 -0.69
C VAL A 609 25.68 4.88 0.66
N GLY A 610 25.17 4.04 1.58
CA GLY A 610 24.58 4.47 2.84
C GLY A 610 23.16 5.04 2.67
N GLU A 611 22.53 5.41 3.79
CA GLU A 611 21.22 6.06 3.77
C GLU A 611 21.34 7.44 3.11
N ARG A 612 20.49 7.74 2.12
CA ARG A 612 20.53 8.97 1.31
C ARG A 612 21.90 9.27 0.67
N GLY A 613 22.74 8.26 0.51
CA GLY A 613 24.06 8.45 -0.08
C GLY A 613 25.10 9.08 0.85
N THR A 614 24.96 8.91 2.18
CA THR A 614 25.88 9.50 3.19
C THR A 614 27.33 9.08 3.04
N ASN A 615 27.61 7.92 2.42
CA ASN A 615 28.97 7.45 2.19
C ASN A 615 29.62 8.09 0.95
N LEU A 616 28.89 8.95 0.22
CA LEU A 616 29.38 9.63 -0.97
C LEU A 616 29.48 11.14 -0.77
N SER A 617 30.44 11.78 -1.43
CA SER A 617 30.50 13.24 -1.50
C SER A 617 29.27 13.79 -2.27
N GLY A 618 28.95 15.07 -2.11
CA GLY A 618 27.86 15.73 -2.84
C GLY A 618 28.00 15.58 -4.35
N GLY A 619 29.22 15.77 -4.89
CA GLY A 619 29.52 15.57 -6.30
C GLY A 619 29.33 14.13 -6.78
N GLN A 620 29.79 13.15 -6.00
CA GLN A 620 29.61 11.72 -6.32
C GLN A 620 28.12 11.33 -6.31
N ARG A 621 27.31 11.83 -5.37
CA ARG A 621 25.86 11.61 -5.41
C ARG A 621 25.23 12.15 -6.70
N GLN A 622 25.67 13.34 -7.10
CA GLN A 622 25.17 13.98 -8.31
C GLN A 622 25.55 13.19 -9.58
N THR A 623 26.79 12.66 -9.67
CA THR A 623 27.17 11.82 -10.82
C THR A 623 26.37 10.53 -10.89
N VAL A 624 26.05 9.89 -9.76
CA VAL A 624 25.17 8.71 -9.73
C VAL A 624 23.73 9.08 -10.18
N ALA A 625 23.19 10.24 -9.77
CA ALA A 625 21.87 10.70 -10.22
C ALA A 625 21.86 10.96 -11.75
N ILE A 626 22.95 11.50 -12.31
CA ILE A 626 23.11 11.68 -13.75
C ILE A 626 23.24 10.33 -14.47
N ALA A 627 23.98 9.36 -13.92
CA ALA A 627 24.08 8.02 -14.51
C ALA A 627 22.69 7.33 -14.58
N ARG A 628 21.86 7.47 -13.54
CA ARG A 628 20.46 7.02 -13.57
C ARG A 628 19.68 7.65 -14.74
N LEU A 629 19.86 8.95 -14.93
CA LEU A 629 19.21 9.67 -16.00
C LEU A 629 19.65 9.16 -17.38
N LEU A 630 20.94 8.92 -17.58
CA LEU A 630 21.49 8.44 -18.86
C LEU A 630 20.99 7.04 -19.21
N LEU A 631 20.75 6.18 -18.22
CA LEU A 631 20.18 4.85 -18.43
C LEU A 631 18.75 4.91 -19.02
N THR A 632 17.96 5.90 -18.63
CA THR A 632 16.56 6.02 -19.08
C THR A 632 16.41 6.65 -20.47
N LYS A 633 17.47 7.26 -21.04
CA LYS A 633 17.49 7.90 -22.36
C LYS A 633 16.27 8.80 -22.64
N PRO A 634 15.95 9.79 -21.78
CA PRO A 634 14.77 10.61 -21.92
C PRO A 634 14.86 11.56 -23.13
N LYS A 635 13.71 12.03 -23.64
CA LYS A 635 13.64 13.04 -24.73
C LYS A 635 13.85 14.46 -24.22
N ILE A 636 13.48 14.72 -22.98
CA ILE A 636 13.62 16.01 -22.31
C ILE A 636 14.41 15.77 -21.03
N VAL A 637 15.42 16.58 -20.79
CA VAL A 637 16.27 16.55 -19.59
C VAL A 637 16.16 17.88 -18.87
N PHE A 638 15.86 17.82 -17.57
CA PHE A 638 15.91 18.96 -16.68
C PHE A 638 16.95 18.73 -15.59
N LEU A 639 17.98 19.55 -15.56
CA LEU A 639 19.05 19.52 -14.56
C LEU A 639 18.89 20.72 -13.63
N ASP A 640 18.61 20.46 -12.33
CA ASP A 640 18.46 21.50 -11.33
C ASP A 640 19.76 21.65 -10.51
N GLU A 641 20.50 22.72 -10.77
CA GLU A 641 21.79 23.03 -10.15
C GLU A 641 22.78 21.84 -10.09
N PRO A 642 23.06 21.18 -11.24
CA PRO A 642 23.75 19.88 -11.25
C PRO A 642 25.21 19.94 -10.77
N SER A 643 25.80 21.11 -10.65
CA SER A 643 27.19 21.28 -10.13
C SER A 643 27.24 21.93 -8.74
N GLY A 644 26.11 22.10 -8.06
CA GLY A 644 26.03 22.86 -6.80
C GLY A 644 26.98 22.40 -5.70
N SER A 645 27.29 21.10 -5.65
CA SER A 645 28.20 20.49 -4.65
C SER A 645 29.57 20.15 -5.19
N MET A 646 29.98 20.66 -6.36
CA MET A 646 31.23 20.33 -7.04
C MET A 646 32.22 21.49 -6.99
N ASP A 647 33.51 21.16 -7.00
CA ASP A 647 34.59 22.11 -7.27
C ASP A 647 34.67 22.45 -8.75
N LEU A 648 35.48 23.45 -9.10
CA LEU A 648 35.61 23.94 -10.48
C LEU A 648 36.18 22.89 -11.45
N ALA A 649 37.02 21.98 -10.98
CA ALA A 649 37.59 20.93 -11.82
C ALA A 649 36.55 19.88 -12.16
N SER A 650 35.84 19.38 -11.15
CA SER A 650 34.73 18.42 -11.29
C SER A 650 33.58 19.02 -12.13
N GLU A 651 33.29 20.32 -11.97
CA GLU A 651 32.26 21.01 -12.75
C GLU A 651 32.62 21.07 -14.25
N ARG A 652 33.87 21.43 -14.59
CA ARG A 652 34.33 21.44 -16.00
C ARG A 652 34.27 20.05 -16.62
N GLN A 653 34.61 19.02 -15.85
CA GLN A 653 34.52 17.65 -16.30
C GLN A 653 33.09 17.22 -16.54
N LEU A 654 32.17 17.55 -15.60
CA LEU A 654 30.74 17.32 -15.77
C LEU A 654 30.19 17.99 -17.02
N ILE A 655 30.53 19.26 -17.28
CA ILE A 655 30.10 19.98 -18.49
C ILE A 655 30.55 19.21 -19.74
N LYS A 656 31.80 18.75 -19.79
CA LYS A 656 32.32 17.97 -20.92
C LYS A 656 31.55 16.66 -21.10
N GLN A 657 31.29 15.93 -20.01
CA GLN A 657 30.56 14.67 -19.99
C GLN A 657 29.11 14.86 -20.47
N LEU A 658 28.40 15.88 -19.98
CA LEU A 658 27.03 16.19 -20.38
C LEU A 658 26.93 16.62 -21.86
N LYS A 659 27.93 17.36 -22.38
CA LYS A 659 28.01 17.72 -23.80
C LYS A 659 28.15 16.48 -24.69
N MET A 660 28.87 15.45 -24.24
CA MET A 660 29.06 14.20 -24.98
C MET A 660 27.89 13.24 -24.82
N ALA A 661 27.28 13.18 -23.64
CA ALA A 661 26.23 12.23 -23.30
C ALA A 661 24.87 12.58 -23.93
N PHE A 662 24.55 13.87 -24.09
CA PHE A 662 23.31 14.31 -24.71
C PHE A 662 23.58 14.79 -26.14
N ASP A 663 23.01 14.05 -27.10
CA ASP A 663 23.02 14.43 -28.51
C ASP A 663 22.10 15.63 -28.79
N ARG A 664 22.11 16.13 -30.04
CA ARG A 664 21.24 17.24 -30.45
C ARG A 664 19.76 16.86 -30.61
N GLY A 665 19.42 15.58 -30.41
CA GLY A 665 18.02 15.09 -30.39
C GLY A 665 17.34 15.24 -29.04
N THR A 666 18.13 15.41 -27.97
CA THR A 666 17.62 15.54 -26.60
C THR A 666 17.44 17.02 -26.22
N THR A 667 16.24 17.40 -25.83
CA THR A 667 15.95 18.75 -25.30
C THR A 667 16.57 18.87 -23.91
N LEU A 668 17.48 19.83 -23.70
CA LEU A 668 18.22 20.03 -22.46
C LEU A 668 17.87 21.35 -21.81
N ILE A 669 17.41 21.30 -20.56
CA ILE A 669 17.15 22.48 -19.73
C ILE A 669 18.05 22.41 -18.50
N VAL A 670 18.85 23.43 -18.29
CA VAL A 670 19.77 23.53 -17.13
C VAL A 670 19.38 24.73 -16.29
N SER A 671 18.90 24.48 -15.09
CA SER A 671 18.66 25.51 -14.06
C SER A 671 19.96 25.72 -13.27
N THR A 672 20.48 26.93 -13.28
CA THR A 672 21.75 27.22 -12.59
C THR A 672 21.90 28.70 -12.23
N HIS A 673 22.73 28.96 -11.23
CA HIS A 673 23.25 30.29 -10.91
C HIS A 673 24.73 30.43 -11.29
N ARG A 674 25.38 29.36 -11.78
CA ARG A 674 26.80 29.33 -12.18
C ARG A 674 26.94 29.59 -13.67
N PHE A 675 27.72 30.62 -14.04
CA PHE A 675 27.95 31.01 -15.43
C PHE A 675 28.64 29.93 -16.27
N SER A 676 29.53 29.13 -15.66
CA SER A 676 30.21 28.01 -16.33
C SER A 676 29.22 26.97 -16.89
N MET A 677 28.14 26.67 -16.18
CA MET A 677 27.14 25.72 -16.63
C MET A 677 26.34 26.21 -17.86
N LEU A 678 26.33 27.52 -18.10
CA LEU A 678 25.69 28.09 -19.27
C LEU A 678 26.39 27.74 -20.60
N GLU A 679 27.58 27.12 -20.53
CA GLU A 679 28.21 26.53 -21.72
C GLU A 679 27.37 25.39 -22.34
N LEU A 680 26.44 24.81 -21.60
CA LEU A 680 25.51 23.78 -22.06
C LEU A 680 24.29 24.37 -22.82
N ALA A 681 24.08 25.68 -22.74
CA ALA A 681 22.88 26.33 -23.24
C ALA A 681 23.19 27.25 -24.44
N ASP A 682 22.27 27.31 -25.39
CA ASP A 682 22.27 28.22 -26.53
C ASP A 682 21.30 29.41 -26.33
N ARG A 683 20.26 29.22 -25.51
CA ARG A 683 19.24 30.22 -25.16
C ARG A 683 19.13 30.35 -23.66
N LEU A 684 18.88 31.55 -23.15
CA LEU A 684 18.69 31.80 -21.73
C LEU A 684 17.31 32.36 -21.44
N ILE A 685 16.72 31.87 -20.39
CA ILE A 685 15.49 32.38 -19.78
C ILE A 685 15.82 32.89 -18.38
N VAL A 686 15.53 34.15 -18.12
CA VAL A 686 15.74 34.77 -16.81
C VAL A 686 14.43 34.83 -16.07
N ILE A 687 14.41 34.26 -14.85
CA ILE A 687 13.21 34.23 -14.00
C ILE A 687 13.46 35.06 -12.74
N GLU A 688 12.58 36.02 -12.48
CA GLU A 688 12.53 36.79 -11.24
C GLU A 688 11.12 36.79 -10.68
N GLN A 689 11.00 36.52 -9.38
CA GLN A 689 9.71 36.50 -8.68
C GLN A 689 8.61 35.72 -9.41
N GLY A 690 8.97 34.58 -9.99
CA GLY A 690 8.03 33.70 -10.69
C GLY A 690 7.63 34.14 -12.11
N LYS A 691 8.24 35.21 -12.67
CA LYS A 691 7.96 35.72 -14.00
C LYS A 691 9.20 35.70 -14.89
N ILE A 692 9.01 35.56 -16.19
CA ILE A 692 10.08 35.67 -17.16
C ILE A 692 10.36 37.16 -17.39
N VAL A 693 11.60 37.59 -17.15
CA VAL A 693 12.05 38.96 -17.36
C VAL A 693 12.89 39.12 -18.62
N ALA A 694 13.54 38.05 -19.07
CA ALA A 694 14.26 38.03 -20.35
C ALA A 694 14.23 36.61 -20.95
N ASP A 695 14.17 36.53 -22.26
CA ASP A 695 14.19 35.28 -23.04
C ASP A 695 14.82 35.55 -24.41
N GLY A 696 15.90 34.82 -24.72
CA GLY A 696 16.57 35.00 -26.00
C GLY A 696 17.91 34.25 -26.12
N PRO A 697 18.64 34.47 -27.22
CA PRO A 697 19.99 33.93 -27.44
C PRO A 697 20.92 34.29 -26.27
N LYS A 698 21.77 33.33 -25.86
CA LYS A 698 22.62 33.44 -24.68
C LYS A 698 23.43 34.77 -24.65
N GLU A 699 24.09 35.12 -25.74
CA GLU A 699 24.96 36.32 -25.82
C GLU A 699 24.15 37.60 -25.58
N GLN A 700 22.96 37.72 -26.17
CA GLN A 700 22.10 38.91 -26.04
C GLN A 700 21.59 39.07 -24.58
N VAL A 701 21.17 37.97 -23.96
CA VAL A 701 20.66 38.00 -22.58
C VAL A 701 21.79 38.34 -21.60
N ILE A 702 23.00 37.78 -21.79
CA ILE A 702 24.16 38.09 -20.96
C ILE A 702 24.53 39.58 -21.08
N GLN A 703 24.57 40.12 -22.28
CA GLN A 703 24.86 41.56 -22.50
C GLN A 703 23.80 42.47 -21.85
N ALA A 704 22.51 42.08 -21.93
CA ALA A 704 21.43 42.82 -21.32
C ALA A 704 21.58 42.82 -19.76
N LEU A 705 21.90 41.67 -19.16
CA LEU A 705 22.11 41.55 -17.70
C LEU A 705 23.31 42.36 -17.21
N GLN A 706 24.40 42.40 -17.98
CA GLN A 706 25.58 43.21 -17.67
C GLN A 706 25.28 44.71 -17.70
N LYS A 707 24.41 45.16 -18.60
CA LYS A 707 24.00 46.58 -18.69
C LYS A 707 23.05 47.00 -17.56
N THR A 708 22.27 46.08 -17.01
CA THR A 708 21.30 46.39 -15.94
C THR A 708 21.94 46.37 -14.53
N ASN A 709 23.14 45.81 -14.38
CA ASN A 709 23.90 45.74 -13.12
C ASN A 709 24.97 46.85 -12.97
N VAL A 710 24.94 47.90 -13.82
CA VAL A 710 25.81 49.09 -13.69
C VAL A 710 25.05 50.23 -13.03
#